data_55362bb8489336100091af86fe7d4159
#
_entry.id   55362bb8489336100091af86fe7d4159
#
_cell.length_a   1.000
_cell.length_b   1.000
_cell.length_c   1.000
_cell.angle_alpha   90.00
_cell.angle_beta   90.00
_cell.angle_gamma   90.00
#
_symmetry.space_group_name_H-M   'P 1'
#
loop_
_entity.id
_entity.type
_entity.pdbx_description
1 polymer ?
#
loop_
_entity_poly.entity_id
_entity_poly.type
_entity_poly.pdbx_seq_one_letter_code
_entity_poly.pdbx_strand_id
1 'polypeptide(L)'
;MHIIEESYLQTFSHSLTPHITTLRTALETAYINGATASSLAYRPQFVSNNHKEGKKVLSSVEDELLACDQFQISVAFITMSGITPLLQTLKELEKKNIPGEILTTNYLNFSEPRALKKLNELQNITLKMYDVEAAKEGFHTKGYIFKKEEIYRIIIGSSNITSAALTYNREWNTKIVSTEDGEMAREIVQEFDSLWNSKYALDFDTFYESYREKYKIIKHQRDVAKLDDITSIEKYKLEPNSMQVGFIKNLRKIQEAGERKALLISATGTGKTYASAFAMRELGFQRVLFLVHRNQIAKQAKKSFRKVFSGQVSMGLVTGKYQEYDKDFIFATIQTLSKEENLHRYEKNTFDAIVIDEAHHSAANSYKKVLDYFEPKLWLGMTATPDKRDDNLEGRNIYEIFNHQIAYEIRLQDAMEEDLLCPFHYFGITDLDIIADAGKSSEEKVENFRYLTSEERVENVMKQAEYFGYSGDRVKGLIFCSRIDEAKELSKKFNAKGWRTLVLSGSDSEEARAAAIERLAGEESEDALDYIISVDIFSEGVDVPEINQVIMLRPTESPIVFIQQLGRGLRKAENKEYVVVLDFIGNYRNNFMIPIALSGDRSYNKDNIRRYVTEGGRVIPGASTIHFDEISRKRIFQAIDNANFSDIKLIRENYRNLKNKLGHIPALADFDKYGEMDVLRIFDNNSLGSYYKFLVKYEKEYTIRLSEDEEKVIEFISKKLASGKRIHELELLKRTLQYHHGIIGRLQKHLSEKYHCEMDEHCTENVINMMTNEFSTSAAKKTYAQCVFLKKEQDDYGISDVYGKMLENPEFCAILEELVDFGISRYKVNYSYHYQDTNLVLYQKYTYEDACRLLNWERNEVPLNIGGYKYDKKTKTFPIFINYDKQDNISDTTKYEDHFVAENRLIAISKSGRSMDSEDVQNFLNATKRGIDVQLFVRKNKDDKISKEFYYLGRVIATGNAKQFVMPNTDKTAVEIEWELETPVREDIYQYIVNE
;
A
#
# COMPACT_ATOMS: atom_id res chain seq x y z
N MET A 1 1.42 25.10 37.50
CA MET A 1 0.25 24.22 37.54
C MET A 1 0.46 22.98 38.41
N HIS A 2 1.55 22.23 38.33
CA HIS A 2 1.79 21.05 39.19
C HIS A 2 1.83 21.35 40.70
N ILE A 3 2.32 22.53 41.15
CA ILE A 3 2.45 22.87 42.56
C ILE A 3 1.11 23.29 43.20
N ILE A 4 0.14 23.71 42.37
CA ILE A 4 -1.20 24.08 42.85
C ILE A 4 -2.09 22.83 42.97
N GLU A 5 -1.88 21.81 42.15
CA GLU A 5 -2.63 20.55 42.20
C GLU A 5 -2.33 19.72 43.46
N GLU A 6 -1.07 19.63 43.89
CA GLU A 6 -0.71 18.84 45.09
C GLU A 6 -1.24 19.44 46.40
N SER A 7 -1.30 20.75 46.50
CA SER A 7 -1.82 21.40 47.72
C SER A 7 -3.35 21.33 47.85
N TYR A 8 -4.08 21.33 46.77
CA TYR A 8 -5.54 21.16 46.77
C TYR A 8 -5.99 19.72 46.98
N LEU A 9 -5.23 18.75 46.48
CA LEU A 9 -5.56 17.31 46.61
C LEU A 9 -5.30 16.78 48.04
N GLN A 10 -4.35 17.33 48.80
CA GLN A 10 -4.08 16.92 50.18
C GLN A 10 -5.10 17.44 51.19
N THR A 11 -5.82 18.50 50.87
CA THR A 11 -6.81 19.09 51.81
C THR A 11 -8.21 18.50 51.67
N PHE A 12 -8.50 17.73 50.64
CA PHE A 12 -9.83 17.20 50.32
C PHE A 12 -9.90 15.68 50.22
N SER A 13 -9.00 14.94 50.89
CA SER A 13 -8.89 13.48 50.69
C SER A 13 -10.01 12.61 51.28
N HIS A 14 -11.06 13.16 51.88
CA HIS A 14 -12.12 12.35 52.52
C HIS A 14 -13.58 12.59 52.09
N SER A 15 -13.86 13.45 51.14
CA SER A 15 -15.20 13.55 50.54
C SER A 15 -15.25 14.22 49.15
N LEU A 16 -14.31 13.94 48.30
CA LEU A 16 -14.44 14.34 46.88
C LEU A 16 -15.52 13.48 46.26
N THR A 17 -16.66 14.12 46.20
CA THR A 17 -17.92 13.61 45.67
C THR A 17 -17.72 12.96 44.29
N PRO A 18 -18.55 11.99 43.93
CA PRO A 18 -18.59 11.37 42.59
C PRO A 18 -18.52 12.38 41.43
N HIS A 19 -18.97 13.62 41.67
CA HIS A 19 -18.96 14.70 40.69
C HIS A 19 -17.58 15.15 40.18
N ILE A 20 -16.54 15.20 41.04
CA ILE A 20 -15.20 15.65 40.59
C ILE A 20 -14.49 14.55 39.79
N THR A 21 -14.66 13.31 40.19
CA THR A 21 -14.14 12.16 39.38
C THR A 21 -14.83 12.10 38.02
N THR A 22 -16.16 12.31 37.97
CA THR A 22 -16.93 12.38 36.73
C THR A 22 -16.49 13.56 35.87
N LEU A 23 -16.28 14.75 36.45
CA LEU A 23 -15.78 15.91 35.69
C LEU A 23 -14.38 15.69 35.15
N ARG A 24 -13.47 15.10 35.94
CA ARG A 24 -12.12 14.76 35.48
C ARG A 24 -12.16 13.77 34.28
N THR A 25 -12.94 12.68 34.40
CA THR A 25 -13.13 11.72 33.30
C THR A 25 -13.74 12.39 32.08
N ALA A 26 -14.74 13.27 32.28
CA ALA A 26 -15.34 14.01 31.17
C ALA A 26 -14.33 14.92 30.46
N LEU A 27 -13.47 15.60 31.20
CA LEU A 27 -12.38 16.42 30.61
C LEU A 27 -11.34 15.58 29.89
N GLU A 28 -10.92 14.44 30.45
CA GLU A 28 -9.97 13.50 29.86
C GLU A 28 -10.53 12.86 28.56
N THR A 29 -11.82 12.65 28.48
CA THR A 29 -12.52 12.08 27.31
C THR A 29 -13.22 13.14 26.44
N ALA A 30 -12.90 14.42 26.61
CA ALA A 30 -13.55 15.54 25.95
C ALA A 30 -15.09 15.53 26.11
N TYR A 31 -15.55 15.38 27.35
CA TYR A 31 -16.96 15.32 27.76
C TYR A 31 -17.76 14.11 27.30
N ILE A 32 -17.12 13.09 26.71
CA ILE A 32 -17.77 11.80 26.42
C ILE A 32 -17.73 10.93 27.68
N ASN A 33 -18.87 10.39 28.06
CA ASN A 33 -18.96 9.47 29.18
C ASN A 33 -18.23 8.15 28.86
N GLY A 34 -17.07 7.92 29.46
CA GLY A 34 -16.26 6.71 29.26
C GLY A 34 -16.93 5.41 29.74
N ALA A 35 -18.00 5.50 30.56
CA ALA A 35 -18.80 4.35 30.97
C ALA A 35 -19.82 3.91 29.89
N THR A 36 -20.06 4.76 28.89
CA THR A 36 -20.94 4.42 27.75
C THR A 36 -20.07 3.97 26.59
N ALA A 37 -20.22 2.71 26.19
CA ALA A 37 -19.56 2.21 24.98
C ALA A 37 -20.01 3.03 23.77
N SER A 38 -19.07 3.61 23.07
CA SER A 38 -19.35 4.38 21.85
C SER A 38 -18.29 4.11 20.79
N SER A 39 -18.71 4.07 19.53
CA SER A 39 -17.77 4.02 18.39
C SER A 39 -16.79 5.16 18.44
N LEU A 40 -15.56 4.94 17.98
CA LEU A 40 -14.55 5.99 17.81
C LEU A 40 -15.07 7.13 16.91
N ALA A 41 -15.99 6.85 16.00
CA ALA A 41 -16.66 7.83 15.15
C ALA A 41 -17.39 8.94 15.93
N TYR A 42 -17.81 8.67 17.16
CA TYR A 42 -18.52 9.65 18.03
C TYR A 42 -17.59 10.40 19.00
N ARG A 43 -16.27 10.14 18.92
CA ARG A 43 -15.32 10.83 19.81
C ARG A 43 -14.69 12.04 19.12
N PRO A 44 -14.44 13.13 19.85
CA PRO A 44 -13.62 14.23 19.36
C PRO A 44 -12.26 13.73 18.92
N GLN A 45 -11.75 14.23 17.80
CA GLN A 45 -10.49 13.78 17.22
C GLN A 45 -9.63 14.97 16.80
N PHE A 46 -8.32 14.83 16.96
CA PHE A 46 -7.37 15.73 16.35
C PHE A 46 -7.07 15.26 14.93
N VAL A 47 -7.34 16.10 13.92
CA VAL A 47 -7.19 15.79 12.50
C VAL A 47 -5.99 16.57 11.94
N SER A 48 -4.99 15.83 11.47
CA SER A 48 -3.74 16.41 10.94
C SER A 48 -3.17 15.52 9.84
N ASN A 49 -2.18 16.01 9.10
CA ASN A 49 -1.46 15.25 8.09
C ASN A 49 -0.23 14.54 8.70
N ASN A 50 -0.24 13.22 8.72
CA ASN A 50 0.89 12.36 9.06
C ASN A 50 0.74 11.02 8.35
N HIS A 51 1.23 10.93 7.12
CA HIS A 51 1.09 9.73 6.28
C HIS A 51 1.75 8.48 6.88
N LYS A 52 2.80 8.62 7.70
CA LYS A 52 3.45 7.49 8.40
C LYS A 52 2.52 6.83 9.41
N GLU A 53 1.63 7.60 10.00
CA GLU A 53 0.57 7.11 10.88
C GLU A 53 -0.75 6.82 10.15
N GLY A 54 -0.78 6.92 8.82
CA GLY A 54 -1.99 6.76 8.01
C GLY A 54 -3.04 7.86 8.23
N LYS A 55 -2.60 9.08 8.57
CA LYS A 55 -3.48 10.23 8.84
C LYS A 55 -3.33 11.29 7.75
N LYS A 56 -4.44 11.66 7.12
CA LYS A 56 -4.56 12.84 6.23
C LYS A 56 -5.86 13.56 6.53
N VAL A 57 -5.84 14.88 6.44
CA VAL A 57 -7.06 15.71 6.53
C VAL A 57 -8.04 15.31 5.43
N LEU A 58 -7.52 15.07 4.21
CA LEU A 58 -8.29 14.58 3.08
C LEU A 58 -9.16 13.37 3.45
N SER A 59 -8.53 12.32 3.98
CA SER A 59 -9.25 11.08 4.31
C SER A 59 -10.30 11.29 5.39
N SER A 60 -10.03 12.15 6.37
CA SER A 60 -11.02 12.48 7.41
C SER A 60 -12.23 13.23 6.83
N VAL A 61 -12.01 14.08 5.83
CA VAL A 61 -13.10 14.78 5.13
C VAL A 61 -13.88 13.79 4.24
N GLU A 62 -13.20 12.90 3.53
CA GLU A 62 -13.84 11.88 2.68
C GLU A 62 -14.70 10.91 3.48
N ASP A 63 -14.21 10.43 4.63
CA ASP A 63 -14.97 9.52 5.51
C ASP A 63 -16.30 10.15 5.94
N GLU A 64 -16.27 11.43 6.33
CA GLU A 64 -17.48 12.13 6.76
C GLU A 64 -18.41 12.44 5.58
N LEU A 65 -17.88 12.80 4.41
CA LEU A 65 -18.67 12.98 3.18
C LEU A 65 -19.42 11.69 2.81
N LEU A 66 -18.74 10.54 2.82
CA LEU A 66 -19.34 9.27 2.46
C LEU A 66 -20.41 8.79 3.47
N ALA A 67 -20.30 9.26 4.72
CA ALA A 67 -21.19 8.87 5.81
C ALA A 67 -22.38 9.82 6.05
N CYS A 68 -22.40 11.01 5.45
CA CYS A 68 -23.42 12.05 5.74
C CYS A 68 -24.67 11.95 4.87
N ASP A 69 -25.75 12.58 5.35
CA ASP A 69 -27.00 12.78 4.61
C ASP A 69 -27.04 14.20 3.98
N GLN A 70 -26.24 15.14 4.48
CA GLN A 70 -26.00 16.46 3.91
C GLN A 70 -24.68 17.02 4.43
N PHE A 71 -24.08 17.95 3.69
CA PHE A 71 -22.87 18.63 4.12
C PHE A 71 -22.86 20.13 3.80
N GLN A 72 -22.13 20.89 4.63
CA GLN A 72 -21.89 22.33 4.46
C GLN A 72 -20.41 22.59 4.65
N ILE A 73 -19.78 23.33 3.70
CA ILE A 73 -18.36 23.62 3.76
C ILE A 73 -18.15 25.13 3.62
N SER A 74 -17.39 25.71 4.56
CA SER A 74 -16.98 27.11 4.52
C SER A 74 -15.45 27.19 4.52
N VAL A 75 -14.85 27.61 3.37
CA VAL A 75 -13.40 27.69 3.22
C VAL A 75 -12.98 28.94 2.45
N ALA A 76 -11.83 29.49 2.79
CA ALA A 76 -11.32 30.68 2.13
C ALA A 76 -10.82 30.39 0.69
N PHE A 77 -10.21 29.22 0.46
CA PHE A 77 -9.55 28.90 -0.80
C PHE A 77 -9.94 27.53 -1.32
N ILE A 78 -10.21 27.45 -2.64
CA ILE A 78 -10.51 26.20 -3.35
C ILE A 78 -9.65 26.15 -4.62
N THR A 79 -8.84 25.10 -4.78
CA THR A 79 -8.00 24.87 -5.96
C THR A 79 -8.37 23.57 -6.68
N MET A 80 -8.01 23.45 -7.97
CA MET A 80 -8.19 22.20 -8.71
C MET A 80 -7.43 21.04 -8.06
N SER A 81 -6.19 21.30 -7.63
CA SER A 81 -5.39 20.28 -6.92
C SER A 81 -6.01 19.85 -5.57
N GLY A 82 -6.84 20.70 -4.96
CA GLY A 82 -7.57 20.37 -3.73
C GLY A 82 -8.86 19.58 -3.98
N ILE A 83 -9.61 19.87 -5.04
CA ILE A 83 -10.85 19.15 -5.34
C ILE A 83 -10.62 17.84 -6.12
N THR A 84 -9.56 17.74 -6.94
CA THR A 84 -9.31 16.55 -7.78
C THR A 84 -9.32 15.26 -6.98
N PRO A 85 -8.64 15.13 -5.83
CA PRO A 85 -8.72 13.91 -5.01
C PRO A 85 -10.14 13.62 -4.49
N LEU A 86 -10.98 14.62 -4.28
CA LEU A 86 -12.35 14.46 -3.78
C LEU A 86 -13.36 14.11 -4.89
N LEU A 87 -13.00 14.22 -6.18
CA LEU A 87 -13.97 14.09 -7.29
C LEU A 87 -14.69 12.74 -7.32
N GLN A 88 -14.01 11.65 -6.95
CA GLN A 88 -14.66 10.33 -6.90
C GLN A 88 -15.74 10.30 -5.81
N THR A 89 -15.42 10.79 -4.62
CA THR A 89 -16.34 10.90 -3.49
C THR A 89 -17.53 11.81 -3.83
N LEU A 90 -17.27 12.99 -4.38
CA LEU A 90 -18.32 13.94 -4.78
C LEU A 90 -19.26 13.35 -5.84
N LYS A 91 -18.74 12.55 -6.77
CA LYS A 91 -19.53 11.84 -7.78
C LYS A 91 -20.44 10.77 -7.16
N GLU A 92 -19.99 10.10 -6.11
CA GLU A 92 -20.80 9.14 -5.38
C GLU A 92 -21.93 9.82 -4.61
N LEU A 93 -21.64 11.00 -4.01
CA LEU A 93 -22.68 11.83 -3.37
C LEU A 93 -23.72 12.35 -4.37
N GLU A 94 -23.28 12.77 -5.56
CA GLU A 94 -24.18 13.17 -6.64
C GLU A 94 -25.14 12.04 -7.03
N LYS A 95 -24.61 10.81 -7.22
CA LYS A 95 -25.45 9.63 -7.53
C LYS A 95 -26.47 9.30 -6.43
N LYS A 96 -26.14 9.56 -5.18
CA LYS A 96 -27.01 9.37 -4.01
C LYS A 96 -27.91 10.57 -3.73
N ASN A 97 -27.79 11.65 -4.50
CA ASN A 97 -28.47 12.94 -4.30
C ASN A 97 -28.26 13.53 -2.90
N ILE A 98 -27.08 13.38 -2.31
CA ILE A 98 -26.72 13.97 -1.02
C ILE A 98 -26.47 15.48 -1.21
N PRO A 99 -27.28 16.36 -0.61
CA PRO A 99 -27.16 17.80 -0.83
C PRO A 99 -25.91 18.38 -0.15
N GLY A 100 -25.24 19.30 -0.84
CA GLY A 100 -24.06 20.01 -0.36
C GLY A 100 -24.13 21.51 -0.60
N GLU A 101 -23.73 22.30 0.40
CA GLU A 101 -23.59 23.74 0.33
C GLU A 101 -22.12 24.13 0.53
N ILE A 102 -21.55 24.88 -0.42
CA ILE A 102 -20.14 25.29 -0.34
C ILE A 102 -20.07 26.81 -0.40
N LEU A 103 -19.49 27.43 0.64
CA LEU A 103 -19.24 28.85 0.73
C LEU A 103 -17.73 29.12 0.66
N THR A 104 -17.32 29.91 -0.33
CA THR A 104 -15.93 30.39 -0.44
C THR A 104 -15.89 31.90 -0.50
N THR A 105 -14.74 32.52 -0.73
CA THR A 105 -14.60 33.97 -0.76
C THR A 105 -13.71 34.47 -1.92
N ASN A 106 -13.89 35.71 -2.29
CA ASN A 106 -13.01 36.44 -3.21
C ASN A 106 -11.75 36.99 -2.50
N TYR A 107 -11.53 36.68 -1.21
CA TYR A 107 -10.35 37.15 -0.45
C TYR A 107 -9.06 36.73 -1.16
N LEU A 108 -8.20 37.70 -1.44
CA LEU A 108 -6.94 37.56 -2.17
C LEU A 108 -7.06 36.87 -3.55
N ASN A 109 -8.22 36.53 -4.03
CA ASN A 109 -8.45 35.84 -5.31
C ASN A 109 -7.56 34.58 -5.49
N PHE A 110 -7.55 33.67 -4.48
CA PHE A 110 -6.81 32.42 -4.54
C PHE A 110 -7.67 31.23 -5.00
N SER A 111 -8.98 31.29 -4.88
CA SER A 111 -9.86 30.22 -5.39
C SER A 111 -9.82 30.16 -6.92
N GLU A 112 -9.57 28.96 -7.47
CA GLU A 112 -9.43 28.79 -8.91
C GLU A 112 -10.78 28.73 -9.62
N PRO A 113 -11.04 29.57 -10.65
CA PRO A 113 -12.31 29.54 -11.38
C PRO A 113 -12.68 28.17 -11.96
N ARG A 114 -11.69 27.39 -12.42
CA ARG A 114 -11.92 26.01 -12.90
C ARG A 114 -12.45 25.09 -11.79
N ALA A 115 -11.92 25.21 -10.58
CA ALA A 115 -12.37 24.43 -9.43
C ALA A 115 -13.81 24.80 -9.04
N LEU A 116 -14.11 26.09 -8.98
CA LEU A 116 -15.45 26.61 -8.69
C LEU A 116 -16.48 26.15 -9.73
N LYS A 117 -16.12 26.23 -11.01
CA LYS A 117 -16.97 25.73 -12.10
C LYS A 117 -17.22 24.23 -11.96
N LYS A 118 -16.16 23.46 -11.65
CA LYS A 118 -16.25 22.02 -11.50
C LYS A 118 -17.19 21.59 -10.37
N LEU A 119 -17.15 22.28 -9.24
CA LEU A 119 -18.08 22.05 -8.13
C LEU A 119 -19.52 22.41 -8.51
N ASN A 120 -19.73 23.51 -9.24
CA ASN A 120 -21.07 23.94 -9.67
C ASN A 120 -21.68 23.04 -10.76
N GLU A 121 -20.87 22.23 -11.47
CA GLU A 121 -21.36 21.23 -12.43
C GLU A 121 -22.07 20.05 -11.77
N LEU A 122 -21.83 19.81 -10.47
CA LEU A 122 -22.44 18.73 -9.69
C LEU A 122 -23.87 19.12 -9.26
N GLN A 123 -24.85 18.29 -9.63
CA GLN A 123 -26.27 18.61 -9.46
C GLN A 123 -26.72 18.73 -8.00
N ASN A 124 -26.02 18.10 -7.09
CA ASN A 124 -26.30 18.07 -5.65
C ASN A 124 -25.59 19.17 -4.86
N ILE A 125 -24.75 19.99 -5.48
CA ILE A 125 -23.95 21.02 -4.81
C ILE A 125 -24.46 22.42 -5.19
N THR A 126 -24.68 23.25 -4.18
CA THR A 126 -24.88 24.69 -4.33
C THR A 126 -23.62 25.43 -3.89
N LEU A 127 -23.09 26.30 -4.77
CA LEU A 127 -21.87 27.06 -4.52
C LEU A 127 -22.15 28.56 -4.44
N LYS A 128 -21.71 29.21 -3.36
CA LYS A 128 -21.74 30.65 -3.20
C LYS A 128 -20.34 31.22 -2.91
N MET A 129 -20.19 32.51 -3.26
CA MET A 129 -18.97 33.27 -2.93
C MET A 129 -19.31 34.49 -2.07
N TYR A 130 -18.67 34.57 -0.90
CA TYR A 130 -18.78 35.74 -0.02
C TYR A 130 -17.88 36.87 -0.50
N ASP A 131 -18.49 38.02 -0.82
CA ASP A 131 -17.78 39.20 -1.28
C ASP A 131 -17.25 40.05 -0.10
N VAL A 132 -15.99 39.79 0.30
CA VAL A 132 -15.34 40.48 1.42
C VAL A 132 -15.09 41.96 1.13
N GLU A 133 -14.95 42.37 -0.14
CA GLU A 133 -14.75 43.77 -0.51
C GLU A 133 -16.03 44.57 -0.31
N ALA A 134 -17.18 44.06 -0.72
CA ALA A 134 -18.48 44.66 -0.52
C ALA A 134 -18.93 44.63 0.96
N ALA A 135 -18.64 43.55 1.68
CA ALA A 135 -18.95 43.37 3.09
C ALA A 135 -18.08 44.23 4.00
N LYS A 136 -16.85 44.57 3.56
CA LYS A 136 -15.79 45.21 4.37
C LYS A 136 -15.41 44.41 5.62
N GLU A 137 -15.56 43.10 5.56
CA GLU A 137 -15.27 42.17 6.62
C GLU A 137 -14.31 41.09 6.11
N GLY A 138 -13.38 40.62 6.98
CA GLY A 138 -12.48 39.52 6.64
C GLY A 138 -13.23 38.20 6.68
N PHE A 139 -13.04 37.34 5.67
CA PHE A 139 -13.55 35.97 5.67
C PHE A 139 -12.36 34.98 5.59
N HIS A 140 -12.13 34.20 6.64
CA HIS A 140 -11.04 33.25 6.71
C HIS A 140 -11.43 31.95 7.45
N THR A 141 -12.72 31.60 7.38
CA THR A 141 -13.24 30.39 7.99
C THR A 141 -12.74 29.12 7.27
N LYS A 142 -12.60 28.02 7.99
CA LYS A 142 -12.32 26.68 7.49
C LYS A 142 -13.10 25.71 8.36
N GLY A 143 -14.32 25.44 7.94
CA GLY A 143 -15.25 24.55 8.59
C GLY A 143 -15.89 23.60 7.59
N TYR A 144 -15.97 22.34 8.00
CA TYR A 144 -16.63 21.26 7.28
C TYR A 144 -17.68 20.68 8.21
N ILE A 145 -18.94 20.79 7.86
CA ILE A 145 -20.10 20.40 8.67
C ILE A 145 -20.79 19.24 7.94
N PHE A 146 -20.92 18.12 8.61
CA PHE A 146 -21.57 16.93 8.08
C PHE A 146 -22.71 16.54 9.01
N LYS A 147 -23.89 16.32 8.44
CA LYS A 147 -25.06 15.89 9.18
C LYS A 147 -25.48 14.49 8.77
N LYS A 148 -25.75 13.62 9.74
CA LYS A 148 -26.39 12.33 9.55
C LYS A 148 -27.47 12.16 10.60
N GLU A 149 -28.72 12.06 10.14
CA GLU A 149 -29.88 12.05 11.03
C GLU A 149 -29.85 13.26 11.98
N GLU A 150 -29.79 13.05 13.31
CA GLU A 150 -29.71 14.10 14.33
C GLU A 150 -28.27 14.48 14.74
N ILE A 151 -27.26 13.83 14.16
CA ILE A 151 -25.85 13.97 14.56
C ILE A 151 -25.09 14.88 13.59
N TYR A 152 -24.43 15.87 14.15
CA TYR A 152 -23.44 16.69 13.45
C TYR A 152 -22.02 16.21 13.73
N ARG A 153 -21.22 16.09 12.69
CA ARG A 153 -19.76 15.92 12.75
C ARG A 153 -19.13 17.11 12.08
N ILE A 154 -18.33 17.84 12.83
CA ILE A 154 -17.82 19.16 12.40
C ILE A 154 -16.31 19.16 12.51
N ILE A 155 -15.62 19.44 11.40
CA ILE A 155 -14.16 19.61 11.36
C ILE A 155 -13.87 21.10 11.20
N ILE A 156 -13.19 21.66 12.21
CA ILE A 156 -12.79 23.09 12.22
C ILE A 156 -11.28 23.19 12.46
N GLY A 157 -10.62 24.07 11.70
CA GLY A 157 -9.19 24.32 11.92
C GLY A 157 -8.55 25.20 10.86
N SER A 158 -7.40 24.81 10.36
CA SER A 158 -6.59 25.59 9.45
C SER A 158 -6.74 25.19 7.96
N SER A 159 -7.40 24.08 7.64
CA SER A 159 -7.36 23.45 6.32
C SER A 159 -8.33 24.05 5.30
N ASN A 160 -7.81 24.63 4.23
CA ASN A 160 -8.56 24.96 3.01
C ASN A 160 -8.69 23.76 2.07
N ILE A 161 -9.52 23.84 1.01
CA ILE A 161 -9.58 22.85 -0.07
C ILE A 161 -8.43 23.10 -1.07
N THR A 162 -7.22 22.82 -0.62
CA THR A 162 -5.99 22.84 -1.42
C THR A 162 -5.22 21.54 -1.21
N SER A 163 -4.47 21.09 -2.23
CA SER A 163 -3.69 19.86 -2.12
C SER A 163 -2.79 19.86 -0.89
N ALA A 164 -2.07 20.97 -0.67
CA ALA A 164 -1.15 21.11 0.45
C ALA A 164 -1.83 20.96 1.82
N ALA A 165 -2.96 21.67 2.03
CA ALA A 165 -3.68 21.63 3.29
C ALA A 165 -4.33 20.26 3.56
N LEU A 166 -4.85 19.62 2.52
CA LEU A 166 -5.53 18.34 2.69
C LEU A 166 -4.59 17.13 2.84
N THR A 167 -3.30 17.22 2.40
CA THR A 167 -2.48 16.01 2.26
C THR A 167 -1.12 16.03 2.96
N TYR A 168 -0.36 17.15 2.98
CA TYR A 168 1.02 17.13 3.47
C TYR A 168 1.45 18.30 4.37
N ASN A 169 0.79 19.47 4.30
CA ASN A 169 1.08 20.58 5.22
C ASN A 169 0.75 20.17 6.65
N ARG A 170 1.46 20.79 7.60
CA ARG A 170 1.12 20.66 9.01
C ARG A 170 -0.12 21.49 9.31
N GLU A 171 -1.27 20.83 9.26
CA GLU A 171 -2.57 21.41 9.56
C GLU A 171 -3.08 20.90 10.89
N TRP A 172 -3.72 21.79 11.63
CA TRP A 172 -4.34 21.47 12.92
C TRP A 172 -5.85 21.69 12.82
N ASN A 173 -6.58 20.59 12.90
CA ASN A 173 -8.03 20.61 12.91
C ASN A 173 -8.55 19.78 14.07
N THR A 174 -9.73 20.14 14.54
CA THR A 174 -10.48 19.37 15.54
C THR A 174 -11.76 18.87 14.92
N LYS A 175 -12.07 17.59 15.15
CA LYS A 175 -13.38 17.02 14.81
C LYS A 175 -14.23 16.99 16.07
N ILE A 176 -15.39 17.61 16.00
CA ILE A 176 -16.39 17.68 17.04
C ILE A 176 -17.56 16.83 16.62
N VAL A 177 -18.16 16.11 17.55
CA VAL A 177 -19.38 15.33 17.32
C VAL A 177 -20.43 15.81 18.31
N SER A 178 -21.61 16.15 17.83
CA SER A 178 -22.70 16.70 18.64
C SER A 178 -24.06 16.35 18.02
N THR A 179 -25.11 16.57 18.78
CA THR A 179 -26.50 16.51 18.27
C THR A 179 -26.97 17.90 17.84
N GLU A 180 -28.16 17.98 17.21
CA GLU A 180 -28.83 19.26 16.86
C GLU A 180 -29.04 20.18 18.07
N ASP A 181 -29.27 19.62 19.24
CA ASP A 181 -29.48 20.38 20.48
C ASP A 181 -28.17 20.82 21.16
N GLY A 182 -27.03 20.34 20.69
CA GLY A 182 -25.73 20.70 21.25
C GLY A 182 -25.38 22.17 20.98
N GLU A 183 -25.06 22.92 22.04
CA GLU A 183 -24.83 24.36 21.99
C GLU A 183 -23.77 24.74 20.92
N MET A 184 -22.62 24.06 20.94
CA MET A 184 -21.51 24.35 20.03
C MET A 184 -21.86 24.05 18.56
N ALA A 185 -22.52 22.92 18.29
CA ALA A 185 -22.95 22.59 16.91
C ALA A 185 -23.97 23.60 16.41
N ARG A 186 -24.93 23.97 17.23
CA ARG A 186 -25.95 24.96 16.89
C ARG A 186 -25.34 26.34 16.57
N GLU A 187 -24.37 26.82 17.38
CA GLU A 187 -23.68 28.09 17.11
C GLU A 187 -22.92 28.06 15.79
N ILE A 188 -22.20 26.96 15.50
CA ILE A 188 -21.44 26.81 14.25
C ILE A 188 -22.36 26.77 13.04
N VAL A 189 -23.46 26.02 13.11
CA VAL A 189 -24.45 25.94 12.02
C VAL A 189 -25.15 27.28 11.81
N GLN A 190 -25.53 27.97 12.90
CA GLN A 190 -26.13 29.31 12.82
C GLN A 190 -25.18 30.34 12.21
N GLU A 191 -23.89 30.28 12.53
CA GLU A 191 -22.90 31.16 11.92
C GLU A 191 -22.74 30.86 10.42
N PHE A 192 -22.69 29.58 10.00
CA PHE A 192 -22.70 29.23 8.61
C PHE A 192 -23.95 29.75 7.90
N ASP A 193 -25.14 29.53 8.43
CA ASP A 193 -26.43 29.96 7.87
C ASP A 193 -26.50 31.49 7.77
N SER A 194 -25.96 32.20 8.74
CA SER A 194 -25.88 33.66 8.72
C SER A 194 -25.03 34.17 7.56
N LEU A 195 -23.86 33.58 7.34
CA LEU A 195 -22.98 33.88 6.23
C LEU A 195 -23.60 33.47 4.88
N TRP A 196 -24.21 32.30 4.81
CA TRP A 196 -24.85 31.75 3.61
C TRP A 196 -26.02 32.56 3.11
N ASN A 197 -26.85 33.06 4.03
CA ASN A 197 -28.02 33.89 3.74
C ASN A 197 -27.72 35.40 3.69
N SER A 198 -26.45 35.76 3.88
CA SER A 198 -26.04 37.17 3.79
C SER A 198 -26.23 37.69 2.34
N LYS A 199 -26.60 38.97 2.23
CA LYS A 199 -26.66 39.67 0.92
C LYS A 199 -25.32 39.76 0.20
N TYR A 200 -24.21 39.43 0.90
CA TYR A 200 -22.86 39.41 0.34
C TYR A 200 -22.45 38.00 -0.12
N ALA A 201 -23.24 36.96 0.15
CA ALA A 201 -23.05 35.61 -0.36
C ALA A 201 -23.72 35.48 -1.74
N LEU A 202 -22.93 35.68 -2.78
CA LEU A 202 -23.39 35.76 -4.16
C LEU A 202 -23.53 34.34 -4.74
N ASP A 203 -24.61 34.07 -5.46
CA ASP A 203 -24.81 32.85 -6.23
C ASP A 203 -23.83 32.74 -7.38
N PHE A 204 -23.51 31.51 -7.82
CA PHE A 204 -22.52 31.24 -8.86
C PHE A 204 -22.67 32.05 -10.12
N ASP A 205 -23.86 32.09 -10.68
CA ASP A 205 -24.14 32.84 -11.92
C ASP A 205 -23.93 34.39 -11.79
N THR A 206 -24.03 34.88 -10.56
CA THR A 206 -23.85 36.32 -10.27
C THR A 206 -22.37 36.70 -10.20
N PHE A 207 -21.53 35.86 -9.59
CA PHE A 207 -20.14 36.26 -9.34
C PHE A 207 -19.14 35.71 -10.36
N TYR A 208 -19.43 34.57 -11.02
CA TYR A 208 -18.41 33.76 -11.68
C TYR A 208 -17.64 34.49 -12.79
N GLU A 209 -18.35 35.14 -13.73
CA GLU A 209 -17.67 35.78 -14.86
C GLU A 209 -16.80 36.97 -14.44
N SER A 210 -17.28 37.81 -13.54
CA SER A 210 -16.52 38.97 -13.03
C SER A 210 -15.31 38.48 -12.20
N TYR A 211 -15.48 37.46 -11.41
CA TYR A 211 -14.41 36.85 -10.63
C TYR A 211 -13.34 36.20 -11.52
N ARG A 212 -13.76 35.46 -12.54
CA ARG A 212 -12.85 34.82 -13.50
C ARG A 212 -11.94 35.85 -14.21
N GLU A 213 -12.49 36.96 -14.66
CA GLU A 213 -11.70 38.01 -15.30
C GLU A 213 -10.73 38.68 -14.30
N LYS A 214 -11.20 38.99 -13.10
CA LYS A 214 -10.34 39.55 -12.03
C LYS A 214 -9.21 38.57 -11.66
N TYR A 215 -9.51 37.27 -11.53
CA TYR A 215 -8.53 36.22 -11.25
C TYR A 215 -7.42 36.14 -12.31
N LYS A 216 -7.77 36.19 -13.60
CA LYS A 216 -6.79 36.20 -14.72
C LYS A 216 -5.79 37.36 -14.60
N ILE A 217 -6.29 38.54 -14.31
CA ILE A 217 -5.45 39.76 -14.19
C ILE A 217 -4.48 39.58 -13.00
N ILE A 218 -5.00 39.19 -11.86
CA ILE A 218 -4.18 39.01 -10.64
C ILE A 218 -3.20 37.85 -10.78
N LYS A 219 -3.59 36.74 -11.42
CA LYS A 219 -2.69 35.62 -11.73
C LYS A 219 -1.54 36.08 -12.60
N HIS A 220 -1.85 36.83 -13.69
CA HIS A 220 -0.81 37.36 -14.55
C HIS A 220 0.16 38.30 -13.81
N GLN A 221 -0.33 39.19 -12.95
CA GLN A 221 0.50 40.06 -12.12
C GLN A 221 1.42 39.26 -11.18
N ARG A 222 0.91 38.21 -10.58
CA ARG A 222 1.72 37.31 -9.69
C ARG A 222 2.78 36.55 -10.49
N ASP A 223 2.46 36.09 -11.71
CA ASP A 223 3.39 35.39 -12.57
C ASP A 223 4.50 36.31 -13.05
N VAL A 224 4.18 37.57 -13.40
CA VAL A 224 5.17 38.59 -13.72
C VAL A 224 6.05 38.93 -12.50
N ALA A 225 5.48 39.08 -11.30
CA ALA A 225 6.23 39.36 -10.07
C ALA A 225 7.19 38.20 -9.70
N LYS A 226 6.80 36.96 -9.98
CA LYS A 226 7.68 35.81 -9.82
C LYS A 226 8.86 35.83 -10.79
N LEU A 227 8.67 36.32 -12.02
CA LEU A 227 9.74 36.45 -13.00
C LEU A 227 10.76 37.53 -12.60
N ASP A 228 10.33 38.64 -11.98
CA ASP A 228 11.24 39.69 -11.48
C ASP A 228 12.09 39.24 -10.28
N ASP A 229 11.62 38.31 -9.48
CA ASP A 229 12.38 37.72 -8.37
C ASP A 229 13.49 36.72 -8.81
N ILE A 230 13.57 36.38 -10.10
CA ILE A 230 14.48 35.36 -10.67
C ILE A 230 15.82 35.95 -11.12
N THR A 231 16.19 37.17 -10.76
CA THR A 231 17.41 37.84 -11.22
C THR A 231 18.71 37.58 -10.44
N SER A 232 18.83 36.51 -9.67
CA SER A 232 20.12 36.12 -9.07
C SER A 232 20.75 34.92 -9.81
N ILE A 233 21.98 35.11 -10.27
CA ILE A 233 22.83 34.08 -10.92
C ILE A 233 22.98 32.80 -10.06
N GLU A 234 22.78 32.88 -8.73
CA GLU A 234 22.82 31.75 -7.81
C GLU A 234 21.67 30.73 -7.99
N LYS A 235 20.52 31.13 -8.52
CA LYS A 235 19.38 30.21 -8.78
C LYS A 235 19.57 29.26 -9.99
N TYR A 236 20.61 29.50 -10.81
CA TYR A 236 20.91 28.66 -11.99
C TYR A 236 21.94 27.55 -11.73
N LYS A 237 22.49 27.42 -10.53
CA LYS A 237 23.39 26.34 -10.19
C LYS A 237 22.57 25.05 -10.03
N LEU A 238 22.70 24.16 -11.01
CA LEU A 238 22.07 22.84 -10.96
C LEU A 238 22.69 22.02 -9.82
N GLU A 239 21.96 21.83 -8.73
CA GLU A 239 22.41 21.06 -7.56
C GLU A 239 21.83 19.65 -7.56
N PRO A 240 22.57 18.65 -7.06
CA PRO A 240 22.07 17.28 -6.93
C PRO A 240 20.98 17.19 -5.84
N ASN A 241 19.92 16.43 -6.10
CA ASN A 241 18.86 16.12 -5.14
C ASN A 241 19.33 15.09 -4.09
N SER A 242 18.49 14.78 -3.09
CA SER A 242 18.78 13.86 -1.98
C SER A 242 19.24 12.48 -2.45
N MET A 243 18.53 11.88 -3.41
CA MET A 243 18.90 10.60 -4.02
C MET A 243 20.27 10.66 -4.69
N GLN A 244 20.54 11.73 -5.45
CA GLN A 244 21.79 11.89 -6.19
C GLN A 244 22.99 12.05 -5.24
N VAL A 245 22.81 12.81 -4.14
CA VAL A 245 23.83 12.94 -3.08
C VAL A 245 24.10 11.60 -2.41
N GLY A 246 23.08 10.87 -2.02
CA GLY A 246 23.20 9.54 -1.41
C GLY A 246 23.89 8.54 -2.34
N PHE A 247 23.50 8.53 -3.60
CA PHE A 247 24.10 7.70 -4.64
C PHE A 247 25.59 7.98 -4.82
N ILE A 248 26.00 9.24 -4.98
CA ILE A 248 27.40 9.63 -5.17
C ILE A 248 28.25 9.23 -3.96
N LYS A 249 27.74 9.43 -2.74
CA LYS A 249 28.42 9.04 -1.50
C LYS A 249 28.69 7.53 -1.45
N ASN A 250 27.69 6.72 -1.79
CA ASN A 250 27.84 5.26 -1.78
C ASN A 250 28.72 4.76 -2.93
N LEU A 251 28.60 5.36 -4.12
CA LEU A 251 29.45 5.03 -5.26
C LEU A 251 30.93 5.27 -4.95
N ARG A 252 31.25 6.36 -4.22
CA ARG A 252 32.63 6.62 -3.74
C ARG A 252 33.13 5.53 -2.80
N LYS A 253 32.30 5.08 -1.84
CA LYS A 253 32.65 3.98 -0.93
C LYS A 253 32.94 2.67 -1.68
N ILE A 254 32.16 2.35 -2.70
CA ILE A 254 32.32 1.15 -3.54
C ILE A 254 33.71 1.22 -4.24
N GLN A 255 34.06 2.37 -4.79
CA GLN A 255 35.35 2.57 -5.41
C GLN A 255 36.54 2.51 -4.41
N GLU A 256 36.40 3.11 -3.23
CA GLU A 256 37.38 3.05 -2.13
C GLU A 256 37.62 1.60 -1.66
N ALA A 257 36.57 0.74 -1.74
CA ALA A 257 36.70 -0.70 -1.48
C ALA A 257 37.38 -1.49 -2.61
N GLY A 258 37.78 -0.83 -3.70
CA GLY A 258 38.45 -1.43 -4.84
C GLY A 258 37.53 -2.04 -5.91
N GLU A 259 36.25 -1.91 -5.76
CA GLU A 259 35.25 -2.39 -6.73
C GLU A 259 35.18 -1.46 -7.94
N ARG A 260 35.06 -2.07 -9.13
CA ARG A 260 34.99 -1.33 -10.40
C ARG A 260 33.60 -1.36 -11.05
N LYS A 261 32.63 -2.01 -10.45
CA LYS A 261 31.27 -2.16 -10.97
C LYS A 261 30.27 -1.68 -9.94
N ALA A 262 29.24 -0.96 -10.38
CA ALA A 262 28.16 -0.49 -9.51
C ALA A 262 26.83 -0.39 -10.26
N LEU A 263 25.73 -0.57 -9.55
CA LEU A 263 24.37 -0.49 -10.06
C LEU A 263 23.58 0.60 -9.33
N LEU A 264 22.91 1.47 -10.09
CA LEU A 264 21.91 2.40 -9.63
C LEU A 264 20.51 1.87 -10.00
N ILE A 265 19.73 1.49 -9.02
CA ILE A 265 18.34 1.12 -9.19
C ILE A 265 17.48 2.30 -8.77
N SER A 266 16.76 2.89 -9.71
CA SER A 266 16.00 4.11 -9.41
C SER A 266 14.72 4.20 -10.25
N ALA A 267 13.61 4.55 -9.60
CA ALA A 267 12.32 4.71 -10.27
C ALA A 267 12.39 5.63 -11.48
N THR A 268 11.49 5.43 -12.43
CA THR A 268 11.37 6.32 -13.60
C THR A 268 10.98 7.73 -13.13
N GLY A 269 11.67 8.75 -13.67
CA GLY A 269 11.36 10.15 -13.33
C GLY A 269 12.25 10.78 -12.26
N THR A 270 13.02 10.02 -11.49
CA THR A 270 13.88 10.50 -10.38
C THR A 270 15.16 11.22 -10.81
N GLY A 271 15.48 11.23 -12.11
CA GLY A 271 16.67 11.92 -12.64
C GLY A 271 17.93 11.06 -12.70
N LYS A 272 17.85 9.76 -13.03
CA LYS A 272 19.00 8.84 -13.22
C LYS A 272 20.12 9.41 -14.08
N THR A 273 19.78 10.00 -15.23
CA THR A 273 20.77 10.59 -16.16
C THR A 273 21.54 11.76 -15.52
N TYR A 274 20.84 12.61 -14.74
CA TYR A 274 21.51 13.65 -13.96
C TYR A 274 22.35 13.07 -12.83
N ALA A 275 21.89 12.01 -12.16
CA ALA A 275 22.66 11.33 -11.12
C ALA A 275 24.01 10.83 -11.66
N SER A 276 24.00 10.19 -12.83
CA SER A 276 25.26 9.77 -13.48
C SER A 276 26.16 10.95 -13.88
N ALA A 277 25.58 12.04 -14.41
CA ALA A 277 26.33 13.23 -14.78
C ALA A 277 27.02 13.89 -13.56
N PHE A 278 26.29 14.06 -12.47
CA PHE A 278 26.84 14.55 -11.20
C PHE A 278 27.93 13.61 -10.64
N ALA A 279 27.67 12.28 -10.67
CA ALA A 279 28.68 11.32 -10.23
C ALA A 279 29.96 11.41 -11.03
N MET A 280 29.89 11.50 -12.36
CA MET A 280 31.08 11.65 -13.22
C MET A 280 31.84 12.95 -12.89
N ARG A 281 31.14 14.05 -12.63
CA ARG A 281 31.74 15.33 -12.23
C ARG A 281 32.42 15.26 -10.86
N GLU A 282 31.73 14.76 -9.85
CA GLU A 282 32.19 14.72 -8.45
C GLU A 282 33.36 13.69 -8.24
N LEU A 283 33.40 12.65 -9.06
CA LEU A 283 34.49 11.65 -9.04
C LEU A 283 35.66 12.04 -9.97
N GLY A 284 35.55 13.14 -10.74
CA GLY A 284 36.61 13.72 -11.52
C GLY A 284 36.99 12.92 -12.77
N PHE A 285 36.09 12.12 -13.34
CA PHE A 285 36.36 11.36 -14.56
C PHE A 285 36.49 12.28 -15.78
N GLN A 286 37.57 12.05 -16.57
CA GLN A 286 37.89 12.89 -17.73
C GLN A 286 37.39 12.32 -19.05
N ARG A 287 37.29 10.99 -19.16
CA ARG A 287 36.79 10.31 -20.37
C ARG A 287 35.67 9.35 -20.01
N VAL A 288 34.47 9.61 -20.52
CA VAL A 288 33.25 8.87 -20.17
C VAL A 288 32.57 8.36 -21.44
N LEU A 289 32.19 7.09 -21.43
CA LEU A 289 31.33 6.48 -22.42
C LEU A 289 29.92 6.25 -21.84
N PHE A 290 28.90 6.82 -22.47
CA PHE A 290 27.52 6.63 -22.09
C PHE A 290 26.81 5.78 -23.14
N LEU A 291 26.34 4.57 -22.74
CA LEU A 291 25.75 3.57 -23.62
C LEU A 291 24.24 3.50 -23.46
N VAL A 292 23.52 3.52 -24.58
CA VAL A 292 22.07 3.42 -24.67
C VAL A 292 21.66 2.52 -25.84
N HIS A 293 20.41 2.11 -25.85
CA HIS A 293 19.88 1.31 -26.96
C HIS A 293 19.21 2.16 -28.07
N ARG A 294 18.91 3.45 -27.84
CA ARG A 294 18.24 4.33 -28.81
C ARG A 294 18.96 5.66 -28.98
N ASN A 295 18.97 6.16 -30.20
CA ASN A 295 19.63 7.41 -30.59
C ASN A 295 19.05 8.65 -29.85
N GLN A 296 17.73 8.71 -29.66
CA GLN A 296 17.08 9.78 -28.93
C GLN A 296 17.57 9.89 -27.48
N ILE A 297 17.73 8.76 -26.80
CA ILE A 297 18.23 8.70 -25.41
C ILE A 297 19.69 9.23 -25.35
N ALA A 298 20.53 8.87 -26.35
CA ALA A 298 21.89 9.40 -26.43
C ALA A 298 21.93 10.92 -26.54
N LYS A 299 21.06 11.52 -27.38
CA LYS A 299 20.92 12.97 -27.53
C LYS A 299 20.45 13.65 -26.24
N GLN A 300 19.46 13.07 -25.57
CA GLN A 300 18.93 13.59 -24.30
C GLN A 300 19.98 13.51 -23.19
N ALA A 301 20.71 12.39 -23.08
CA ALA A 301 21.78 12.23 -22.12
C ALA A 301 22.90 13.27 -22.36
N LYS A 302 23.33 13.46 -23.62
CA LYS A 302 24.29 14.51 -24.00
C LYS A 302 23.80 15.91 -23.57
N LYS A 303 22.51 16.22 -23.75
CA LYS A 303 21.91 17.49 -23.31
C LYS A 303 21.93 17.66 -21.79
N SER A 304 21.61 16.62 -21.04
CA SER A 304 21.64 16.62 -19.57
C SER A 304 23.05 16.78 -19.01
N PHE A 305 24.02 16.06 -19.56
CA PHE A 305 25.43 16.19 -19.19
C PHE A 305 25.98 17.57 -19.50
N ARG A 306 25.61 18.16 -20.66
CA ARG A 306 26.02 19.52 -21.02
C ARG A 306 25.54 20.56 -20.00
N LYS A 307 24.34 20.40 -19.45
CA LYS A 307 23.82 21.28 -18.38
C LYS A 307 24.65 21.15 -17.08
N VAL A 308 25.02 19.92 -16.69
CA VAL A 308 25.79 19.66 -15.44
C VAL A 308 27.25 20.16 -15.56
N PHE A 309 27.86 19.99 -16.73
CA PHE A 309 29.27 20.36 -16.97
C PHE A 309 29.46 21.79 -17.52
N SER A 310 28.35 22.52 -17.80
CA SER A 310 28.40 23.93 -18.26
C SER A 310 29.36 24.18 -19.42
N GLY A 311 29.54 23.21 -20.33
CA GLY A 311 30.39 23.32 -21.51
C GLY A 311 31.89 23.08 -21.27
N GLN A 312 32.29 22.70 -20.06
CA GLN A 312 33.73 22.48 -19.72
C GLN A 312 34.32 21.23 -20.34
N VAL A 313 33.53 20.32 -20.89
CA VAL A 313 33.96 19.03 -21.45
C VAL A 313 33.45 18.90 -22.89
N SER A 314 34.27 18.37 -23.78
CA SER A 314 33.87 18.09 -25.15
C SER A 314 33.00 16.83 -25.22
N MET A 315 31.82 16.90 -25.93
CA MET A 315 30.82 15.84 -25.96
C MET A 315 30.46 15.44 -27.39
N GLY A 316 30.55 14.14 -27.72
CA GLY A 316 30.24 13.57 -29.03
C GLY A 316 29.13 12.54 -29.03
N LEU A 317 28.52 12.34 -30.19
CA LEU A 317 27.52 11.30 -30.48
C LEU A 317 28.12 10.24 -31.41
N VAL A 318 27.95 8.95 -31.03
CA VAL A 318 28.34 7.81 -31.87
C VAL A 318 27.12 6.91 -32.08
N THR A 319 26.42 7.16 -33.17
CA THR A 319 25.18 6.49 -33.50
C THR A 319 25.11 6.20 -35.01
N GLY A 320 24.06 5.55 -35.51
CA GLY A 320 23.94 5.32 -36.96
C GLY A 320 24.03 6.56 -37.85
N LYS A 321 23.70 7.74 -37.30
CA LYS A 321 23.71 9.04 -38.00
C LYS A 321 24.90 9.94 -37.66
N TYR A 322 25.55 9.76 -36.51
CA TYR A 322 26.59 10.61 -35.97
C TYR A 322 27.87 9.81 -35.67
N GLN A 323 29.03 10.32 -36.03
CA GLN A 323 30.35 9.66 -35.91
C GLN A 323 31.40 10.58 -35.26
N GLU A 324 31.09 11.12 -34.07
CA GLU A 324 31.94 12.07 -33.33
C GLU A 324 32.83 11.32 -32.31
N TYR A 325 33.86 10.61 -32.79
CA TYR A 325 34.67 9.70 -31.97
C TYR A 325 35.72 10.40 -31.06
N ASP A 326 36.18 11.60 -31.43
CA ASP A 326 37.35 12.29 -30.80
C ASP A 326 36.96 13.27 -29.69
N LYS A 327 35.92 12.93 -28.90
CA LYS A 327 35.47 13.75 -27.78
C LYS A 327 35.75 13.07 -26.45
N ASP A 328 35.84 13.88 -25.37
CA ASP A 328 36.08 13.36 -24.03
C ASP A 328 34.90 12.50 -23.54
N PHE A 329 33.69 12.99 -23.74
CA PHE A 329 32.48 12.24 -23.39
C PHE A 329 31.77 11.78 -24.65
N ILE A 330 31.58 10.48 -24.78
CA ILE A 330 30.94 9.83 -25.92
C ILE A 330 29.60 9.26 -25.51
N PHE A 331 28.54 9.66 -26.22
CA PHE A 331 27.21 9.13 -26.08
C PHE A 331 26.92 8.21 -27.26
N ALA A 332 26.84 6.91 -27.02
CA ALA A 332 26.80 5.93 -28.10
C ALA A 332 25.58 5.00 -28.00
N THR A 333 25.05 4.58 -29.17
CA THR A 333 24.13 3.45 -29.22
C THR A 333 24.90 2.15 -29.23
N ILE A 334 24.44 1.17 -28.45
CA ILE A 334 25.11 -0.12 -28.32
C ILE A 334 25.24 -0.84 -29.68
N GLN A 335 24.21 -0.74 -30.56
CA GLN A 335 24.22 -1.34 -31.89
C GLN A 335 25.29 -0.78 -32.79
N THR A 336 25.65 0.50 -32.60
CA THR A 336 26.74 1.13 -33.37
C THR A 336 28.09 0.80 -32.79
N LEU A 337 28.26 0.94 -31.45
CA LEU A 337 29.55 0.74 -30.79
C LEU A 337 30.01 -0.73 -30.81
N SER A 338 29.11 -1.70 -30.68
CA SER A 338 29.44 -3.14 -30.64
C SER A 338 29.91 -3.72 -31.97
N LYS A 339 29.93 -2.92 -33.06
CA LYS A 339 30.60 -3.31 -34.33
C LYS A 339 32.11 -3.28 -34.17
N GLU A 340 32.81 -4.31 -34.62
CA GLU A 340 34.24 -4.49 -34.52
C GLU A 340 35.03 -3.24 -34.97
N GLU A 341 34.67 -2.65 -36.11
CA GLU A 341 35.27 -1.42 -36.66
C GLU A 341 35.15 -0.18 -35.76
N ASN A 342 34.11 -0.09 -34.96
CA ASN A 342 33.86 1.03 -34.03
C ASN A 342 34.46 0.77 -32.64
N LEU A 343 34.40 -0.50 -32.21
CA LEU A 343 34.89 -0.93 -30.90
C LEU A 343 36.41 -0.77 -30.83
N HIS A 344 37.16 -1.22 -31.88
CA HIS A 344 38.61 -1.18 -31.95
C HIS A 344 39.16 0.20 -32.31
N ARG A 345 38.33 1.24 -32.47
CA ARG A 345 38.81 2.64 -32.54
C ARG A 345 39.32 3.17 -31.22
N TYR A 346 38.93 2.54 -30.14
CA TYR A 346 39.34 2.90 -28.79
C TYR A 346 40.24 1.80 -28.19
N GLU A 347 41.23 2.19 -27.44
CA GLU A 347 41.98 1.25 -26.62
C GLU A 347 41.13 0.79 -25.44
N LYS A 348 41.46 -0.37 -24.86
CA LYS A 348 40.65 -0.99 -23.78
C LYS A 348 40.48 -0.09 -22.55
N ASN A 349 41.45 0.73 -22.24
CA ASN A 349 41.52 1.64 -21.11
C ASN A 349 41.20 3.11 -21.45
N THR A 350 40.68 3.37 -22.64
CA THR A 350 40.41 4.76 -23.11
C THR A 350 39.47 5.52 -22.19
N PHE A 351 38.46 4.85 -21.63
CA PHE A 351 37.44 5.48 -20.80
C PHE A 351 37.68 5.24 -19.31
N ASP A 352 37.63 6.33 -18.51
CA ASP A 352 37.69 6.23 -17.06
C ASP A 352 36.39 5.59 -16.50
N ALA A 353 35.26 5.95 -17.06
CA ALA A 353 33.99 5.39 -16.67
C ALA A 353 33.10 5.05 -17.88
N ILE A 354 32.36 3.95 -17.78
CA ILE A 354 31.34 3.54 -18.76
C ILE A 354 30.00 3.42 -18.05
N VAL A 355 29.04 4.19 -18.51
CA VAL A 355 27.67 4.22 -17.99
C VAL A 355 26.75 3.50 -18.95
N ILE A 356 25.95 2.54 -18.44
CA ILE A 356 24.96 1.80 -19.22
C ILE A 356 23.57 2.20 -18.71
N ASP A 357 22.79 2.88 -19.54
CA ASP A 357 21.40 3.19 -19.23
C ASP A 357 20.49 2.03 -19.67
N GLU A 358 19.40 1.83 -18.95
CA GLU A 358 18.52 0.66 -19.04
C GLU A 358 19.34 -0.66 -18.99
N ALA A 359 20.17 -0.75 -17.97
CA ALA A 359 21.17 -1.82 -17.80
C ALA A 359 20.56 -3.24 -17.72
N HIS A 360 19.24 -3.38 -17.53
CA HIS A 360 18.57 -4.68 -17.63
C HIS A 360 18.70 -5.35 -19.03
N HIS A 361 19.05 -4.59 -20.06
CA HIS A 361 19.42 -5.12 -21.39
C HIS A 361 20.88 -5.58 -21.51
N SER A 362 21.74 -5.35 -20.49
CA SER A 362 23.18 -5.62 -20.57
C SER A 362 23.53 -7.11 -20.72
N ALA A 363 22.58 -8.01 -20.51
CA ALA A 363 22.71 -9.43 -20.80
C ALA A 363 22.76 -9.79 -22.31
N ALA A 364 22.38 -8.87 -23.20
CA ALA A 364 22.39 -9.12 -24.64
C ALA A 364 23.83 -9.21 -25.20
N ASN A 365 24.02 -10.01 -26.26
CA ASN A 365 25.33 -10.28 -26.84
C ASN A 365 26.11 -9.00 -27.26
N SER A 366 25.41 -7.94 -27.69
CA SER A 366 26.02 -6.67 -28.06
C SER A 366 26.64 -5.95 -26.87
N TYR A 367 25.97 -5.97 -25.70
CA TYR A 367 26.53 -5.42 -24.48
C TYR A 367 27.71 -6.27 -23.96
N LYS A 368 27.57 -7.60 -24.02
CA LYS A 368 28.62 -8.51 -23.58
C LYS A 368 29.95 -8.24 -24.34
N LYS A 369 29.88 -8.04 -25.66
CA LYS A 369 31.08 -7.68 -26.45
C LYS A 369 31.76 -6.42 -25.91
N VAL A 370 31.02 -5.41 -25.54
CA VAL A 370 31.54 -4.13 -25.03
C VAL A 370 32.07 -4.30 -23.61
N LEU A 371 31.39 -5.05 -22.76
CA LEU A 371 31.80 -5.38 -21.39
C LEU A 371 33.11 -6.19 -21.35
N ASP A 372 33.26 -7.13 -22.29
CA ASP A 372 34.47 -7.98 -22.39
C ASP A 372 35.67 -7.24 -22.99
N TYR A 373 35.43 -6.16 -23.77
CA TYR A 373 36.48 -5.42 -24.43
C TYR A 373 37.12 -4.33 -23.55
N PHE A 374 36.30 -3.46 -22.91
CA PHE A 374 36.81 -2.31 -22.19
C PHE A 374 37.17 -2.61 -20.73
N GLU A 375 38.20 -1.90 -20.22
CA GLU A 375 38.69 -2.01 -18.85
C GLU A 375 38.65 -0.64 -18.13
N PRO A 376 37.46 -0.02 -17.92
CA PRO A 376 37.37 1.26 -17.25
C PRO A 376 37.65 1.14 -15.74
N LYS A 377 37.89 2.30 -15.09
CA LYS A 377 37.98 2.40 -13.62
C LYS A 377 36.60 2.17 -12.96
N LEU A 378 35.50 2.49 -13.68
CA LEU A 378 34.13 2.30 -13.21
C LEU A 378 33.20 1.86 -14.35
N TRP A 379 32.47 0.77 -14.12
CA TRP A 379 31.25 0.41 -14.82
C TRP A 379 30.05 0.81 -13.97
N LEU A 380 29.17 1.65 -14.50
CA LEU A 380 27.93 2.06 -13.83
C LEU A 380 26.70 1.61 -14.64
N GLY A 381 25.95 0.66 -14.11
CA GLY A 381 24.63 0.30 -14.64
C GLY A 381 23.53 1.16 -14.01
N MET A 382 22.56 1.58 -14.80
CA MET A 382 21.37 2.28 -14.30
C MET A 382 20.10 1.61 -14.83
N THR A 383 19.12 1.35 -13.95
CA THR A 383 17.81 0.80 -14.36
C THR A 383 16.72 1.16 -13.36
N ALA A 384 15.48 1.19 -13.83
CA ALA A 384 14.32 1.24 -12.96
C ALA A 384 13.78 -0.17 -12.63
N THR A 385 14.10 -1.16 -13.46
CA THR A 385 13.52 -2.51 -13.46
C THR A 385 14.60 -3.59 -13.55
N PRO A 386 15.35 -3.81 -12.47
CA PRO A 386 16.46 -4.77 -12.48
C PRO A 386 16.00 -6.21 -12.68
N ASP A 387 14.75 -6.50 -12.32
CA ASP A 387 14.16 -7.86 -12.37
C ASP A 387 13.57 -8.21 -13.75
N LYS A 388 13.53 -7.24 -14.68
CA LYS A 388 13.07 -7.48 -16.06
C LYS A 388 14.13 -8.26 -16.82
N ARG A 389 13.74 -9.39 -17.42
CA ARG A 389 14.61 -10.22 -18.26
C ARG A 389 14.03 -10.33 -19.64
N ASP A 390 14.87 -10.12 -20.65
CA ASP A 390 14.48 -10.32 -22.06
C ASP A 390 14.50 -11.80 -22.46
N ASP A 391 15.25 -12.64 -21.71
CA ASP A 391 15.27 -14.09 -21.84
C ASP A 391 15.39 -14.77 -20.46
N ASN A 392 14.86 -15.98 -20.34
CA ASN A 392 14.92 -16.78 -19.10
C ASN A 392 16.22 -17.59 -18.96
N LEU A 393 17.31 -17.20 -19.61
CA LEU A 393 18.57 -17.93 -19.59
C LEU A 393 19.34 -17.69 -18.30
N GLU A 394 19.83 -18.76 -17.68
CA GLU A 394 20.74 -18.70 -16.51
C GLU A 394 22.07 -18.01 -16.89
N GLY A 395 22.66 -17.24 -15.97
CA GLY A 395 23.93 -16.54 -16.17
C GLY A 395 23.85 -15.15 -16.84
N ARG A 396 22.63 -14.61 -17.04
CA ARG A 396 22.41 -13.27 -17.60
C ARG A 396 21.68 -12.35 -16.63
N ASN A 397 22.18 -12.29 -15.41
CA ASN A 397 21.62 -11.53 -14.33
C ASN A 397 22.36 -10.19 -14.19
N ILE A 398 21.61 -9.08 -14.20
CA ILE A 398 22.20 -7.74 -14.05
C ILE A 398 22.99 -7.58 -12.76
N TYR A 399 22.52 -8.16 -11.66
CA TYR A 399 23.22 -8.07 -10.38
C TYR A 399 24.58 -8.76 -10.44
N GLU A 400 24.68 -9.93 -11.11
CA GLU A 400 25.95 -10.64 -11.34
C GLU A 400 26.89 -9.85 -12.26
N ILE A 401 26.36 -9.26 -13.36
CA ILE A 401 27.14 -8.42 -14.28
C ILE A 401 27.82 -7.26 -13.52
N PHE A 402 27.14 -6.69 -12.53
CA PHE A 402 27.66 -5.58 -11.71
C PHE A 402 28.17 -6.03 -10.33
N ASN A 403 28.61 -7.30 -10.17
CA ASN A 403 29.21 -7.86 -8.96
C ASN A 403 28.35 -7.69 -7.70
N HIS A 404 27.01 -7.64 -7.83
CA HIS A 404 26.06 -7.40 -6.74
C HIS A 404 26.28 -6.07 -5.98
N GLN A 405 27.03 -5.12 -6.58
CA GLN A 405 27.32 -3.81 -5.99
C GLN A 405 26.20 -2.81 -6.28
N ILE A 406 25.26 -2.66 -5.38
CA ILE A 406 24.17 -1.69 -5.48
C ILE A 406 24.62 -0.40 -4.79
N ALA A 407 24.94 0.64 -5.60
CA ALA A 407 25.31 1.94 -5.07
C ALA A 407 24.12 2.68 -4.45
N TYR A 408 22.94 2.57 -5.05
CA TYR A 408 21.71 3.13 -4.49
C TYR A 408 20.49 2.44 -5.08
N GLU A 409 19.46 2.27 -4.24
CA GLU A 409 18.15 1.77 -4.66
C GLU A 409 17.07 2.70 -4.13
N ILE A 410 16.24 3.22 -5.03
CA ILE A 410 15.04 4.00 -4.69
C ILE A 410 13.87 3.58 -5.57
N ARG A 411 12.84 3.07 -4.96
CA ARG A 411 11.61 2.63 -5.64
C ARG A 411 10.59 3.76 -5.69
N LEU A 412 9.43 3.49 -6.32
CA LEU A 412 8.39 4.50 -6.54
C LEU A 412 7.93 5.17 -5.23
N GLN A 413 7.68 4.36 -4.19
CA GLN A 413 7.19 4.85 -2.90
C GLN A 413 8.21 5.78 -2.22
N ASP A 414 9.48 5.32 -2.13
CA ASP A 414 10.57 6.11 -1.55
C ASP A 414 10.79 7.42 -2.32
N ALA A 415 10.70 7.35 -3.67
CA ALA A 415 10.85 8.52 -4.53
C ALA A 415 9.71 9.56 -4.35
N MET A 416 8.50 9.09 -4.03
CA MET A 416 7.39 9.97 -3.65
C MET A 416 7.57 10.54 -2.24
N GLU A 417 8.06 9.75 -1.28
CA GLU A 417 8.34 10.22 0.09
C GLU A 417 9.41 11.32 0.10
N GLU A 418 10.43 11.20 -0.77
CA GLU A 418 11.48 12.20 -0.95
C GLU A 418 11.08 13.38 -1.88
N ASP A 419 9.81 13.47 -2.29
CA ASP A 419 9.30 14.50 -3.21
C ASP A 419 10.11 14.62 -4.53
N LEU A 420 10.61 13.50 -5.06
CA LEU A 420 11.36 13.47 -6.32
C LEU A 420 10.46 13.38 -7.56
N LEU A 421 9.20 13.00 -7.36
CA LEU A 421 8.22 12.78 -8.43
C LEU A 421 7.07 13.77 -8.34
N CYS A 422 6.42 14.00 -9.47
CA CYS A 422 5.16 14.74 -9.53
C CYS A 422 4.06 13.90 -8.83
N PRO A 423 3.26 14.48 -7.95
CA PRO A 423 2.10 13.80 -7.36
C PRO A 423 1.14 13.28 -8.42
N PHE A 424 0.41 12.21 -8.10
CA PHE A 424 -0.62 11.69 -8.99
C PHE A 424 -1.91 11.36 -8.22
N HIS A 425 -3.02 11.47 -8.94
CA HIS A 425 -4.33 11.02 -8.48
C HIS A 425 -4.76 9.85 -9.35
N TYR A 426 -4.78 8.66 -8.79
CA TYR A 426 -5.17 7.43 -9.46
C TYR A 426 -6.64 7.13 -9.20
N PHE A 427 -7.38 6.87 -10.28
CA PHE A 427 -8.79 6.50 -10.25
C PHE A 427 -8.98 5.16 -10.98
N GLY A 428 -9.26 4.11 -10.23
CA GLY A 428 -9.70 2.82 -10.74
C GLY A 428 -11.19 2.89 -11.08
N ILE A 429 -11.51 2.86 -12.36
CA ILE A 429 -12.85 3.06 -12.92
C ILE A 429 -13.32 1.73 -13.51
N THR A 430 -14.56 1.36 -13.23
CA THR A 430 -15.17 0.18 -13.83
C THR A 430 -15.26 0.32 -15.35
N ASP A 431 -14.58 -0.59 -16.08
CA ASP A 431 -14.76 -0.76 -17.51
C ASP A 431 -15.98 -1.64 -17.80
N LEU A 432 -16.46 -1.61 -19.04
CA LEU A 432 -17.51 -2.51 -19.53
C LEU A 432 -17.13 -3.98 -19.26
N ASP A 433 -18.12 -4.86 -19.11
CA ASP A 433 -17.89 -6.28 -18.86
C ASP A 433 -17.22 -6.97 -20.07
N ILE A 434 -15.89 -6.99 -20.03
CA ILE A 434 -15.08 -7.65 -21.06
C ILE A 434 -14.80 -9.08 -20.61
N ILE A 435 -15.20 -10.05 -21.39
CA ILE A 435 -14.91 -11.46 -21.14
C ILE A 435 -13.42 -11.72 -21.43
N ALA A 436 -12.68 -12.28 -20.47
CA ALA A 436 -11.23 -12.50 -20.57
C ALA A 436 -10.81 -13.39 -21.75
N ASP A 437 -9.73 -13.02 -22.45
CA ASP A 437 -9.27 -13.58 -23.76
C ASP A 437 -8.66 -15.01 -23.72
N ALA A 438 -8.50 -15.61 -22.55
CA ALA A 438 -7.79 -16.89 -22.42
C ALA A 438 -8.63 -18.08 -22.94
N GLY A 439 -8.31 -18.58 -24.10
CA GLY A 439 -8.83 -19.84 -24.64
C GLY A 439 -10.00 -19.74 -25.61
N LYS A 440 -10.24 -18.59 -26.23
CA LYS A 440 -11.45 -18.30 -27.02
C LYS A 440 -11.33 -18.62 -28.50
N SER A 441 -12.50 -18.96 -29.09
CA SER A 441 -12.71 -19.12 -30.52
C SER A 441 -12.47 -17.80 -31.30
N SER A 442 -12.32 -17.89 -32.61
CA SER A 442 -12.15 -16.72 -33.49
C SER A 442 -13.36 -15.76 -33.45
N GLU A 443 -14.57 -16.30 -33.24
CA GLU A 443 -15.81 -15.51 -33.12
C GLU A 443 -15.84 -14.68 -31.82
N GLU A 444 -15.46 -15.27 -30.68
CA GLU A 444 -15.36 -14.56 -29.37
C GLU A 444 -14.29 -13.46 -29.39
N LYS A 445 -13.19 -13.65 -30.16
CA LYS A 445 -12.17 -12.59 -30.34
C LYS A 445 -12.69 -11.39 -31.14
N VAL A 446 -13.55 -11.61 -32.12
CA VAL A 446 -14.20 -10.55 -32.91
C VAL A 446 -15.23 -9.81 -32.05
N GLU A 447 -15.96 -10.53 -31.21
CA GLU A 447 -16.93 -9.95 -30.29
C GLU A 447 -16.24 -9.05 -29.24
N ASN A 448 -15.14 -9.51 -28.64
CA ASN A 448 -14.31 -8.69 -27.75
C ASN A 448 -13.77 -7.42 -28.43
N PHE A 449 -13.32 -7.50 -29.67
CA PHE A 449 -12.87 -6.31 -30.41
C PHE A 449 -13.98 -5.29 -30.60
N ARG A 450 -15.22 -5.72 -30.88
CA ARG A 450 -16.37 -4.82 -30.98
C ARG A 450 -16.69 -4.12 -29.66
N TYR A 451 -16.54 -4.82 -28.52
CA TYR A 451 -16.70 -4.23 -27.19
C TYR A 451 -15.60 -3.21 -26.88
N LEU A 452 -14.33 -3.58 -27.11
CA LEU A 452 -13.17 -2.71 -26.84
C LEU A 452 -13.22 -1.42 -27.66
N THR A 453 -13.87 -1.41 -28.80
CA THR A 453 -14.00 -0.24 -29.69
C THR A 453 -15.44 0.26 -29.80
N SER A 454 -16.33 -0.10 -28.87
CA SER A 454 -17.75 0.35 -28.90
C SER A 454 -17.88 1.88 -28.73
N GLU A 455 -18.92 2.46 -29.27
CA GLU A 455 -19.23 3.89 -29.07
C GLU A 455 -19.47 4.23 -27.59
N GLU A 456 -20.17 3.34 -26.90
CA GLU A 456 -20.44 3.48 -25.46
C GLU A 456 -19.15 3.55 -24.64
N ARG A 457 -18.15 2.70 -24.93
CA ARG A 457 -16.85 2.74 -24.27
C ARG A 457 -16.10 4.03 -24.56
N VAL A 458 -16.10 4.46 -25.83
CA VAL A 458 -15.47 5.73 -26.27
C VAL A 458 -16.07 6.92 -25.53
N GLU A 459 -17.41 7.00 -25.46
CA GLU A 459 -18.11 8.06 -24.73
C GLU A 459 -17.83 8.02 -23.23
N ASN A 460 -17.81 6.82 -22.64
CA ASN A 460 -17.46 6.67 -21.23
C ASN A 460 -16.02 7.14 -20.94
N VAL A 461 -15.05 6.74 -21.76
CA VAL A 461 -13.64 7.17 -21.61
C VAL A 461 -13.53 8.70 -21.71
N MET A 462 -14.16 9.32 -22.72
CA MET A 462 -14.16 10.77 -22.88
C MET A 462 -14.81 11.47 -21.68
N LYS A 463 -15.98 11.01 -21.27
CA LYS A 463 -16.70 11.56 -20.12
C LYS A 463 -15.87 11.48 -18.82
N GLN A 464 -15.21 10.36 -18.57
CA GLN A 464 -14.36 10.20 -17.37
C GLN A 464 -13.11 11.10 -17.46
N ALA A 465 -12.46 11.17 -18.62
CA ALA A 465 -11.28 12.01 -18.82
C ALA A 465 -11.58 13.50 -18.61
N GLU A 466 -12.73 13.98 -19.09
CA GLU A 466 -13.22 15.35 -18.86
C GLU A 466 -13.64 15.59 -17.42
N TYR A 467 -14.30 14.57 -16.79
CA TYR A 467 -14.75 14.69 -15.41
C TYR A 467 -13.59 14.83 -14.43
N PHE A 468 -12.59 13.95 -14.48
CA PHE A 468 -11.44 13.99 -13.58
C PHE A 468 -10.42 15.05 -13.97
N GLY A 469 -10.43 15.51 -15.21
CA GLY A 469 -9.63 16.62 -15.68
C GLY A 469 -8.12 16.36 -15.68
N TYR A 470 -7.35 17.43 -15.62
CA TYR A 470 -5.88 17.43 -15.70
C TYR A 470 -5.32 18.69 -15.04
N SER A 471 -4.04 18.66 -14.67
CA SER A 471 -3.28 19.82 -14.20
C SER A 471 -2.73 20.65 -15.38
N GLY A 472 -2.62 21.96 -15.21
CA GLY A 472 -2.14 22.89 -16.24
C GLY A 472 -3.21 23.39 -17.20
N ASP A 473 -2.78 24.06 -18.29
CA ASP A 473 -3.68 24.83 -19.15
C ASP A 473 -4.40 23.99 -20.21
N ARG A 474 -3.79 22.90 -20.67
CA ARG A 474 -4.40 21.95 -21.62
C ARG A 474 -4.04 20.51 -21.29
N VAL A 475 -4.82 19.56 -21.81
CA VAL A 475 -4.50 18.14 -21.68
C VAL A 475 -3.28 17.80 -22.55
N LYS A 476 -2.37 17.01 -21.96
CA LYS A 476 -1.22 16.38 -22.61
C LYS A 476 -1.20 14.93 -22.13
N GLY A 477 -1.92 14.06 -22.86
CA GLY A 477 -2.27 12.74 -22.36
C GLY A 477 -1.61 11.59 -23.11
N LEU A 478 -1.50 10.45 -22.39
CA LEU A 478 -1.17 9.16 -22.98
C LEU A 478 -2.33 8.19 -22.78
N ILE A 479 -2.66 7.40 -23.82
CA ILE A 479 -3.63 6.31 -23.75
C ILE A 479 -2.90 5.01 -24.07
N PHE A 480 -2.99 4.02 -23.17
CA PHE A 480 -2.40 2.70 -23.34
C PHE A 480 -3.47 1.67 -23.72
N CYS A 481 -3.29 1.02 -24.87
CA CYS A 481 -4.16 -0.04 -25.40
C CYS A 481 -3.44 -1.38 -25.48
N SER A 482 -4.20 -2.47 -25.57
CA SER A 482 -3.66 -3.83 -25.69
C SER A 482 -3.19 -4.16 -27.11
N ARG A 483 -3.81 -3.57 -28.14
CA ARG A 483 -3.65 -3.96 -29.55
C ARG A 483 -3.58 -2.75 -30.47
N ILE A 484 -2.82 -2.87 -31.55
CA ILE A 484 -2.64 -1.78 -32.54
C ILE A 484 -3.93 -1.50 -33.32
N ASP A 485 -4.71 -2.53 -33.66
CA ASP A 485 -5.99 -2.40 -34.34
C ASP A 485 -7.03 -1.70 -33.46
N GLU A 486 -7.10 -2.02 -32.16
CA GLU A 486 -7.88 -1.33 -31.16
C GLU A 486 -7.49 0.17 -31.08
N ALA A 487 -6.20 0.46 -30.95
CA ALA A 487 -5.68 1.81 -30.85
C ALA A 487 -6.07 2.68 -32.08
N LYS A 488 -5.97 2.12 -33.27
CA LYS A 488 -6.34 2.81 -34.54
C LYS A 488 -7.83 3.12 -34.62
N GLU A 489 -8.68 2.16 -34.26
CA GLU A 489 -10.14 2.36 -34.29
C GLU A 489 -10.60 3.36 -33.21
N LEU A 490 -10.03 3.25 -32.01
CA LEU A 490 -10.30 4.23 -30.94
C LEU A 490 -9.85 5.64 -31.33
N SER A 491 -8.65 5.81 -31.90
CA SER A 491 -8.16 7.10 -32.37
C SER A 491 -9.10 7.74 -33.38
N LYS A 492 -9.57 6.95 -34.36
CA LYS A 492 -10.54 7.42 -35.36
C LYS A 492 -11.83 7.92 -34.72
N LYS A 493 -12.36 7.21 -33.73
CA LYS A 493 -13.59 7.57 -33.01
C LYS A 493 -13.41 8.78 -32.10
N PHE A 494 -12.29 8.85 -31.35
CA PHE A 494 -11.96 10.03 -30.52
C PHE A 494 -11.82 11.29 -31.40
N ASN A 495 -11.13 11.20 -32.54
CA ASN A 495 -10.96 12.30 -33.45
C ASN A 495 -12.31 12.76 -34.07
N ALA A 496 -13.20 11.80 -34.38
CA ALA A 496 -14.54 12.12 -34.88
C ALA A 496 -15.40 12.87 -33.84
N LYS A 497 -15.10 12.69 -32.53
CA LYS A 497 -15.78 13.39 -31.42
C LYS A 497 -15.03 14.65 -30.93
N GLY A 498 -13.98 15.06 -31.63
CA GLY A 498 -13.32 16.35 -31.38
C GLY A 498 -12.01 16.29 -30.58
N TRP A 499 -11.55 15.12 -30.10
CA TRP A 499 -10.21 15.00 -29.57
C TRP A 499 -9.16 14.97 -30.68
N ARG A 500 -7.95 15.43 -30.41
CA ARG A 500 -6.81 15.39 -31.33
C ARG A 500 -5.86 14.26 -30.92
N THR A 501 -6.03 13.08 -31.50
CA THR A 501 -5.28 11.88 -31.12
C THR A 501 -4.44 11.34 -32.28
N LEU A 502 -3.29 10.74 -31.95
CA LEU A 502 -2.40 10.04 -32.87
C LEU A 502 -1.99 8.70 -32.28
N VAL A 503 -1.99 7.63 -33.13
CA VAL A 503 -1.50 6.32 -32.71
C VAL A 503 -0.02 6.19 -33.04
N LEU A 504 0.78 5.72 -32.09
CA LEU A 504 2.15 5.34 -32.30
C LEU A 504 2.35 3.83 -32.00
N SER A 505 3.08 3.16 -32.89
CA SER A 505 3.38 1.74 -32.84
C SER A 505 4.88 1.43 -32.99
N GLY A 506 5.31 0.21 -32.77
CA GLY A 506 6.73 -0.22 -32.91
C GLY A 506 7.27 0.01 -34.33
N SER A 507 6.41 0.04 -35.35
CA SER A 507 6.76 0.24 -36.75
C SER A 507 7.01 1.70 -37.17
N ASP A 508 6.63 2.68 -36.32
CA ASP A 508 6.80 4.10 -36.66
C ASP A 508 8.26 4.55 -36.55
N SER A 509 8.68 5.45 -37.47
CA SER A 509 10.05 5.97 -37.48
C SER A 509 10.36 6.85 -36.25
N GLU A 510 11.64 7.01 -35.92
CA GLU A 510 12.08 7.89 -34.81
C GLU A 510 11.67 9.35 -35.03
N GLU A 511 11.68 9.80 -36.31
CA GLU A 511 11.27 11.15 -36.71
C GLU A 511 9.78 11.36 -36.49
N ALA A 512 8.93 10.41 -36.89
CA ALA A 512 7.49 10.47 -36.67
C ALA A 512 7.13 10.52 -35.17
N ARG A 513 7.80 9.72 -34.35
CA ARG A 513 7.64 9.74 -32.89
C ARG A 513 8.08 11.06 -32.28
N ALA A 514 9.22 11.62 -32.69
CA ALA A 514 9.71 12.91 -32.20
C ALA A 514 8.75 14.03 -32.55
N ALA A 515 8.24 14.08 -33.79
CA ALA A 515 7.26 15.08 -34.22
C ALA A 515 5.93 14.94 -33.42
N ALA A 516 5.46 13.74 -33.16
CA ALA A 516 4.26 13.53 -32.36
C ALA A 516 4.43 14.01 -30.91
N ILE A 517 5.60 13.75 -30.32
CA ILE A 517 5.94 14.21 -28.96
C ILE A 517 6.01 15.72 -28.89
N GLU A 518 6.62 16.37 -29.88
CA GLU A 518 6.72 17.83 -29.95
C GLU A 518 5.33 18.49 -30.07
N ARG A 519 4.43 17.89 -30.85
CA ARG A 519 3.03 18.33 -30.97
C ARG A 519 2.23 18.14 -29.68
N LEU A 520 2.49 17.07 -28.92
CA LEU A 520 1.87 16.83 -27.62
C LEU A 520 2.41 17.78 -26.54
N ALA A 521 3.74 17.94 -26.45
CA ALA A 521 4.40 18.75 -25.41
C ALA A 521 4.24 20.26 -25.64
N GLY A 522 4.06 20.71 -26.89
CA GLY A 522 3.96 22.11 -27.28
C GLY A 522 2.78 22.85 -26.67
N GLU A 523 2.73 24.15 -26.89
CA GLU A 523 1.58 25.00 -26.53
C GLU A 523 0.37 24.75 -27.44
N GLU A 524 -0.77 25.37 -27.11
CA GLU A 524 -2.00 25.22 -27.90
C GLU A 524 -1.81 25.78 -29.32
N SER A 525 -2.06 24.94 -30.32
CA SER A 525 -1.98 25.27 -31.75
C SER A 525 -2.92 24.37 -32.55
N GLU A 526 -3.18 24.72 -33.83
CA GLU A 526 -4.00 23.87 -34.70
C GLU A 526 -3.44 22.43 -34.85
N ASP A 527 -2.11 22.26 -34.80
CA ASP A 527 -1.41 20.98 -34.90
C ASP A 527 -1.17 20.28 -33.55
N ALA A 528 -1.56 20.91 -32.45
CA ALA A 528 -1.35 20.30 -31.11
C ALA A 528 -2.12 18.97 -30.94
N LEU A 529 -1.55 18.02 -30.26
CA LEU A 529 -2.21 16.76 -29.90
C LEU A 529 -2.68 16.81 -28.44
N ASP A 530 -3.87 16.28 -28.20
CA ASP A 530 -4.39 16.08 -26.84
C ASP A 530 -3.89 14.77 -26.26
N TYR A 531 -3.86 13.72 -27.10
CA TYR A 531 -3.39 12.39 -26.66
C TYR A 531 -2.54 11.68 -27.74
N ILE A 532 -1.56 10.93 -27.24
CA ILE A 532 -0.91 9.87 -28.02
C ILE A 532 -1.43 8.52 -27.52
N ILE A 533 -1.94 7.69 -28.43
CA ILE A 533 -2.39 6.34 -28.14
C ILE A 533 -1.26 5.37 -28.48
N SER A 534 -0.91 4.50 -27.54
CA SER A 534 0.26 3.64 -27.66
C SER A 534 -0.03 2.20 -27.29
N VAL A 535 0.65 1.28 -28.00
CA VAL A 535 0.74 -0.14 -27.66
C VAL A 535 2.21 -0.49 -27.48
N ASP A 536 2.62 -0.78 -26.25
CA ASP A 536 3.96 -1.23 -25.80
C ASP A 536 5.17 -0.31 -26.07
N ILE A 537 5.06 0.78 -26.86
CA ILE A 537 6.23 1.57 -27.24
C ILE A 537 6.66 2.56 -26.17
N PHE A 538 5.72 3.11 -25.41
CA PHE A 538 5.98 4.09 -24.36
C PHE A 538 6.35 3.47 -23.02
N SER A 539 6.50 2.14 -22.94
CA SER A 539 7.07 1.48 -21.77
C SER A 539 8.56 1.81 -21.58
N GLU A 540 9.31 2.18 -22.68
CA GLU A 540 10.74 2.51 -22.61
C GLU A 540 11.11 3.66 -23.54
N GLY A 541 12.01 4.55 -23.06
CA GLY A 541 12.75 5.49 -23.90
C GLY A 541 12.05 6.75 -24.41
N VAL A 542 10.82 7.05 -23.99
CA VAL A 542 10.13 8.32 -24.31
C VAL A 542 10.09 9.21 -23.08
N ASP A 543 10.50 10.45 -23.24
CA ASP A 543 10.57 11.47 -22.19
C ASP A 543 9.68 12.65 -22.56
N VAL A 544 8.52 12.74 -21.92
CA VAL A 544 7.60 13.88 -22.03
C VAL A 544 7.18 14.30 -20.62
N PRO A 545 7.96 15.15 -19.94
CA PRO A 545 7.67 15.58 -18.56
C PRO A 545 6.31 16.25 -18.41
N GLU A 546 5.80 16.86 -19.48
CA GLU A 546 4.57 17.63 -19.52
C GLU A 546 3.29 16.78 -19.46
N ILE A 547 3.37 15.45 -19.55
CA ILE A 547 2.18 14.57 -19.45
C ILE A 547 1.46 14.81 -18.12
N ASN A 548 0.18 15.17 -18.21
CA ASN A 548 -0.68 15.50 -17.08
C ASN A 548 -1.93 14.60 -16.95
N GLN A 549 -2.18 13.73 -17.94
CA GLN A 549 -3.21 12.70 -17.85
C GLN A 549 -2.73 11.37 -18.48
N VAL A 550 -3.01 10.25 -17.83
CA VAL A 550 -2.70 8.89 -18.32
C VAL A 550 -3.98 8.07 -18.28
N ILE A 551 -4.34 7.44 -19.39
CA ILE A 551 -5.52 6.57 -19.50
C ILE A 551 -5.05 5.15 -19.83
N MET A 552 -5.43 4.19 -18.99
CA MET A 552 -5.11 2.78 -19.14
C MET A 552 -6.36 2.02 -19.58
N LEU A 553 -6.36 1.54 -20.84
CA LEU A 553 -7.45 0.75 -21.44
C LEU A 553 -7.07 -0.72 -21.62
N ARG A 554 -6.02 -1.16 -20.94
CA ARG A 554 -5.51 -2.52 -21.02
C ARG A 554 -5.37 -3.16 -19.63
N PRO A 555 -5.52 -4.52 -19.53
CA PRO A 555 -5.30 -5.19 -18.27
C PRO A 555 -3.86 -5.04 -17.79
N THR A 556 -3.67 -4.90 -16.47
CA THR A 556 -2.36 -4.94 -15.85
C THR A 556 -1.88 -6.38 -15.76
N GLU A 557 -0.92 -6.75 -16.63
CA GLU A 557 -0.33 -8.09 -16.65
C GLU A 557 0.92 -8.20 -15.76
N SER A 558 1.58 -7.08 -15.50
CA SER A 558 2.81 -7.01 -14.71
C SER A 558 2.90 -5.69 -13.93
N PRO A 559 3.21 -5.74 -12.62
CA PRO A 559 3.48 -4.53 -11.84
C PRO A 559 4.59 -3.67 -12.43
N ILE A 560 5.60 -4.30 -13.04
CA ILE A 560 6.74 -3.60 -13.65
C ILE A 560 6.28 -2.73 -14.82
N VAL A 561 5.49 -3.30 -15.74
CA VAL A 561 4.98 -2.58 -16.91
C VAL A 561 4.04 -1.45 -16.47
N PHE A 562 3.19 -1.71 -15.50
CA PHE A 562 2.29 -0.70 -14.93
C PHE A 562 3.07 0.50 -14.39
N ILE A 563 4.08 0.27 -13.55
CA ILE A 563 4.93 1.32 -12.97
C ILE A 563 5.72 2.07 -14.06
N GLN A 564 6.18 1.38 -15.10
CA GLN A 564 6.87 2.04 -16.22
C GLN A 564 5.95 2.98 -16.99
N GLN A 565 4.68 2.59 -17.21
CA GLN A 565 3.68 3.41 -17.87
C GLN A 565 3.26 4.61 -17.00
N LEU A 566 2.95 4.36 -15.73
CA LEU A 566 2.64 5.39 -14.74
C LEU A 566 3.80 6.40 -14.63
N GLY A 567 5.02 5.90 -14.52
CA GLY A 567 6.24 6.72 -14.35
C GLY A 567 6.52 7.70 -15.49
N ARG A 568 5.90 7.52 -16.67
CA ARG A 568 6.02 8.50 -17.77
C ARG A 568 5.35 9.83 -17.42
N GLY A 569 4.24 9.78 -16.69
CA GLY A 569 3.56 10.98 -16.20
C GLY A 569 4.15 11.57 -14.92
N LEU A 570 4.99 10.83 -14.17
CA LEU A 570 5.42 11.28 -12.84
C LEU A 570 6.62 12.23 -12.81
N ARG A 571 7.10 12.72 -13.96
CA ARG A 571 8.14 13.75 -13.96
C ARG A 571 7.59 15.10 -13.58
N LYS A 572 8.36 15.86 -12.81
CA LYS A 572 8.04 17.27 -12.53
C LYS A 572 8.27 18.10 -13.78
N ALA A 573 7.34 18.98 -14.08
CA ALA A 573 7.43 19.95 -15.18
C ALA A 573 6.83 21.29 -14.73
N GLU A 574 7.23 22.36 -15.41
CA GLU A 574 6.66 23.69 -15.20
C GLU A 574 5.16 23.69 -15.52
N ASN A 575 4.35 24.38 -14.75
CA ASN A 575 2.88 24.43 -14.87
C ASN A 575 2.16 23.08 -14.70
N LYS A 576 2.81 22.09 -14.07
CA LYS A 576 2.21 20.79 -13.76
C LYS A 576 2.29 20.49 -12.27
N GLU A 577 1.15 20.54 -11.58
CA GLU A 577 1.08 20.27 -10.15
C GLU A 577 0.89 18.78 -9.84
N TYR A 578 0.15 18.04 -10.69
CA TYR A 578 -0.15 16.62 -10.51
C TYR A 578 -0.46 15.95 -11.86
N VAL A 579 -0.58 14.63 -11.81
CA VAL A 579 -1.02 13.80 -12.94
C VAL A 579 -2.30 13.08 -12.56
N VAL A 580 -3.28 13.06 -13.45
CA VAL A 580 -4.48 12.23 -13.33
C VAL A 580 -4.25 10.91 -14.06
N VAL A 581 -4.47 9.79 -13.36
CA VAL A 581 -4.37 8.44 -13.91
C VAL A 581 -5.73 7.79 -13.86
N LEU A 582 -6.28 7.45 -15.03
CA LEU A 582 -7.55 6.76 -15.19
C LEU A 582 -7.29 5.33 -15.63
N ASP A 583 -7.60 4.36 -14.78
CA ASP A 583 -7.42 2.95 -15.08
C ASP A 583 -8.79 2.27 -15.21
N PHE A 584 -9.11 1.80 -16.42
CA PHE A 584 -10.38 1.16 -16.73
C PHE A 584 -10.31 -0.33 -16.42
N ILE A 585 -10.82 -0.70 -15.25
CA ILE A 585 -10.70 -2.03 -14.66
C ILE A 585 -11.84 -2.93 -15.16
N GLY A 586 -11.51 -3.84 -16.07
CA GLY A 586 -12.39 -4.92 -16.51
C GLY A 586 -12.43 -6.10 -15.54
N ASN A 587 -13.12 -7.17 -15.92
CA ASN A 587 -13.21 -8.41 -15.12
C ASN A 587 -12.00 -9.32 -15.39
N TYR A 588 -10.79 -8.90 -14.98
CA TYR A 588 -9.54 -9.64 -15.19
C TYR A 588 -9.10 -10.40 -13.95
N ARG A 589 -8.56 -11.61 -14.12
CA ARG A 589 -8.05 -12.43 -13.02
C ARG A 589 -6.87 -11.81 -12.28
N ASN A 590 -6.12 -10.93 -12.94
CA ASN A 590 -4.88 -10.35 -12.44
C ASN A 590 -5.06 -8.94 -11.84
N ASN A 591 -6.29 -8.50 -11.57
CA ASN A 591 -6.56 -7.18 -11.01
C ASN A 591 -5.84 -6.93 -9.66
N PHE A 592 -5.47 -7.99 -8.93
CA PHE A 592 -4.65 -7.90 -7.71
C PHE A 592 -3.22 -7.35 -7.98
N MET A 593 -2.75 -7.36 -9.24
CA MET A 593 -1.45 -6.79 -9.61
C MET A 593 -1.42 -5.25 -9.48
N ILE A 594 -2.58 -4.59 -9.62
CA ILE A 594 -2.69 -3.13 -9.52
C ILE A 594 -2.29 -2.62 -8.12
N PRO A 595 -2.91 -3.07 -7.02
CA PRO A 595 -2.49 -2.65 -5.69
C PRO A 595 -1.06 -3.08 -5.33
N ILE A 596 -0.57 -4.23 -5.81
CA ILE A 596 0.84 -4.64 -5.64
C ILE A 596 1.78 -3.64 -6.32
N ALA A 597 1.45 -3.22 -7.55
CA ALA A 597 2.25 -2.24 -8.28
C ALA A 597 2.27 -0.87 -7.58
N LEU A 598 1.12 -0.39 -7.12
CA LEU A 598 0.97 0.90 -6.47
C LEU A 598 1.59 0.94 -5.06
N SER A 599 1.45 -0.14 -4.27
CA SER A 599 2.03 -0.23 -2.93
C SER A 599 3.52 -0.52 -2.93
N GLY A 600 4.02 -1.20 -3.97
CA GLY A 600 5.37 -1.77 -3.96
C GLY A 600 5.54 -2.98 -3.03
N ASP A 601 4.48 -3.44 -2.37
CA ASP A 601 4.49 -4.62 -1.49
C ASP A 601 4.55 -5.91 -2.31
N ARG A 602 5.69 -6.59 -2.25
CA ARG A 602 5.95 -7.86 -2.91
C ARG A 602 5.80 -9.07 -1.99
N SER A 603 5.32 -8.87 -0.77
CA SER A 603 5.09 -9.96 0.19
C SER A 603 4.04 -10.96 -0.29
N TYR A 604 3.17 -10.53 -1.23
CA TYR A 604 1.98 -11.25 -1.67
C TYR A 604 1.04 -11.59 -0.50
N ASN A 605 1.05 -10.78 0.56
CA ASN A 605 0.13 -10.92 1.68
C ASN A 605 -1.23 -10.36 1.28
N LYS A 606 -2.25 -11.22 1.24
CA LYS A 606 -3.61 -10.83 0.83
C LYS A 606 -4.17 -9.70 1.69
N ASP A 607 -3.86 -9.68 2.99
CA ASP A 607 -4.37 -8.66 3.90
C ASP A 607 -3.72 -7.30 3.67
N ASN A 608 -2.39 -7.26 3.44
CA ASN A 608 -1.70 -6.04 3.06
C ASN A 608 -2.25 -5.47 1.76
N ILE A 609 -2.48 -6.33 0.76
CA ILE A 609 -3.03 -5.92 -0.54
C ILE A 609 -4.46 -5.37 -0.37
N ARG A 610 -5.32 -6.03 0.42
CA ARG A 610 -6.70 -5.56 0.71
C ARG A 610 -6.69 -4.25 1.46
N ARG A 611 -5.85 -4.15 2.50
CA ARG A 611 -5.68 -2.91 3.27
C ARG A 611 -5.27 -1.75 2.36
N TYR A 612 -4.36 -1.98 1.44
CA TYR A 612 -3.93 -0.96 0.50
C TYR A 612 -5.05 -0.51 -0.45
N VAL A 613 -5.92 -1.41 -0.87
CA VAL A 613 -7.10 -1.08 -1.68
C VAL A 613 -8.10 -0.24 -0.89
N THR A 614 -8.25 -0.50 0.40
CA THR A 614 -9.19 0.23 1.28
C THR A 614 -8.60 1.56 1.75
N GLU A 615 -7.35 1.57 2.18
CA GLU A 615 -6.69 2.71 2.84
C GLU A 615 -5.66 3.42 1.93
N GLY A 616 -5.57 3.09 0.63
CA GLY A 616 -4.51 3.58 -0.26
C GLY A 616 -4.35 5.11 -0.26
N GLY A 617 -5.46 5.85 -0.20
CA GLY A 617 -5.43 7.30 -0.07
C GLY A 617 -4.75 7.82 1.21
N ARG A 618 -4.80 7.06 2.30
CA ARG A 618 -4.22 7.43 3.61
C ARG A 618 -2.73 7.10 3.71
N VAL A 619 -2.32 5.96 3.11
CA VAL A 619 -0.97 5.41 3.31
C VAL A 619 0.03 5.79 2.20
N ILE A 620 -0.43 6.29 1.06
CA ILE A 620 0.46 6.74 -0.02
C ILE A 620 1.19 8.03 0.39
N PRO A 621 2.53 8.13 0.19
CA PRO A 621 3.28 9.32 0.55
C PRO A 621 2.89 10.57 -0.24
N GLY A 622 3.11 11.75 0.35
CA GLY A 622 2.94 13.05 -0.29
C GLY A 622 1.49 13.40 -0.65
N ALA A 623 1.32 14.18 -1.72
CA ALA A 623 0.03 14.65 -2.22
C ALA A 623 -0.70 13.64 -3.11
N SER A 624 -0.12 12.48 -3.39
CA SER A 624 -0.75 11.45 -4.23
C SER A 624 -1.94 10.80 -3.55
N THR A 625 -2.92 10.33 -4.34
CA THR A 625 -4.12 9.64 -3.87
C THR A 625 -4.48 8.47 -4.79
N ILE A 626 -5.18 7.49 -4.21
CA ILE A 626 -5.64 6.29 -4.92
C ILE A 626 -7.10 6.06 -4.54
N HIS A 627 -7.96 6.01 -5.55
CA HIS A 627 -9.38 5.78 -5.41
C HIS A 627 -9.83 4.66 -6.36
N PHE A 628 -10.72 3.80 -5.88
CA PHE A 628 -11.39 2.79 -6.69
C PHE A 628 -12.89 3.00 -6.56
N ASP A 629 -13.62 2.95 -7.67
CA ASP A 629 -15.08 2.86 -7.57
C ASP A 629 -15.51 1.53 -6.95
N GLU A 630 -16.74 1.45 -6.49
CA GLU A 630 -17.24 0.31 -5.73
C GLU A 630 -17.10 -1.03 -6.48
N ILE A 631 -17.44 -1.04 -7.77
CA ILE A 631 -17.37 -2.26 -8.61
C ILE A 631 -15.91 -2.66 -8.86
N SER A 632 -15.02 -1.70 -9.17
CA SER A 632 -13.59 -1.98 -9.35
C SER A 632 -12.97 -2.55 -8.08
N ARG A 633 -13.30 -2.01 -6.91
CA ARG A 633 -12.87 -2.53 -5.60
C ARG A 633 -13.35 -3.97 -5.39
N LYS A 634 -14.62 -4.27 -5.67
CA LYS A 634 -15.15 -5.65 -5.62
C LYS A 634 -14.39 -6.59 -6.57
N ARG A 635 -14.14 -6.18 -7.82
CA ARG A 635 -13.36 -6.96 -8.79
C ARG A 635 -11.93 -7.25 -8.31
N ILE A 636 -11.28 -6.27 -7.70
CA ILE A 636 -9.93 -6.44 -7.13
C ILE A 636 -9.96 -7.41 -5.94
N PHE A 637 -10.93 -7.28 -5.01
CA PHE A 637 -11.07 -8.20 -3.89
C PHE A 637 -11.32 -9.64 -4.35
N GLN A 638 -12.22 -9.85 -5.30
CA GLN A 638 -12.46 -11.18 -5.90
C GLN A 638 -11.18 -11.75 -6.55
N ALA A 639 -10.40 -10.91 -7.23
CA ALA A 639 -9.14 -11.34 -7.82
C ALA A 639 -8.10 -11.74 -6.75
N ILE A 640 -8.02 -10.99 -5.62
CA ILE A 640 -7.15 -11.32 -4.48
C ILE A 640 -7.57 -12.65 -3.83
N ASP A 641 -8.88 -12.84 -3.62
CA ASP A 641 -9.41 -14.05 -2.98
C ASP A 641 -9.14 -15.29 -3.82
N ASN A 642 -9.30 -15.19 -5.13
CA ASN A 642 -9.05 -16.28 -6.08
C ASN A 642 -7.56 -16.52 -6.40
N ALA A 643 -6.67 -15.60 -6.05
CA ALA A 643 -5.24 -15.72 -6.36
C ALA A 643 -4.56 -16.78 -5.46
N ASN A 644 -3.80 -17.67 -6.08
CA ASN A 644 -2.98 -18.67 -5.38
C ASN A 644 -1.53 -18.18 -5.27
N PHE A 645 -1.21 -17.48 -4.19
CA PHE A 645 0.16 -17.00 -3.92
C PHE A 645 1.10 -18.07 -3.34
N SER A 646 0.60 -19.27 -3.04
CA SER A 646 1.42 -20.41 -2.62
C SER A 646 1.81 -21.32 -3.79
N ASP A 647 1.64 -20.87 -5.05
CA ASP A 647 2.06 -21.60 -6.24
C ASP A 647 3.58 -21.75 -6.28
N ILE A 648 4.05 -22.99 -6.56
CA ILE A 648 5.48 -23.33 -6.56
C ILE A 648 6.26 -22.54 -7.63
N LYS A 649 5.63 -22.22 -8.76
CA LYS A 649 6.28 -21.44 -9.82
C LYS A 649 6.56 -20.02 -9.34
N LEU A 650 5.58 -19.37 -8.69
CA LEU A 650 5.72 -18.05 -8.11
C LEU A 650 6.78 -18.02 -6.99
N ILE A 651 6.75 -19.02 -6.09
CA ILE A 651 7.74 -19.18 -5.00
C ILE A 651 9.15 -19.28 -5.58
N ARG A 652 9.35 -20.13 -6.60
CA ARG A 652 10.68 -20.29 -7.23
C ARG A 652 11.15 -19.04 -7.96
N GLU A 653 10.26 -18.31 -8.58
CA GLU A 653 10.58 -17.06 -9.27
C GLU A 653 11.06 -15.99 -8.26
N ASN A 654 10.29 -15.75 -7.18
CA ASN A 654 10.66 -14.79 -6.13
C ASN A 654 11.97 -15.20 -5.41
N TYR A 655 12.14 -16.47 -5.07
CA TYR A 655 13.39 -16.97 -4.51
C TYR A 655 14.58 -16.69 -5.45
N ARG A 656 14.44 -16.98 -6.74
CA ARG A 656 15.49 -16.74 -7.72
C ARG A 656 15.82 -15.24 -7.85
N ASN A 657 14.82 -14.38 -7.84
CA ASN A 657 15.03 -12.93 -7.88
C ASN A 657 15.82 -12.45 -6.66
N LEU A 658 15.47 -12.92 -5.47
CA LEU A 658 16.19 -12.60 -4.25
C LEU A 658 17.63 -13.16 -4.26
N LYS A 659 17.83 -14.44 -4.64
CA LYS A 659 19.16 -15.04 -4.78
C LYS A 659 20.02 -14.27 -5.78
N ASN A 660 19.45 -13.88 -6.92
CA ASN A 660 20.17 -13.10 -7.94
C ASN A 660 20.60 -11.72 -7.40
N LYS A 661 19.77 -11.08 -6.61
CA LYS A 661 20.05 -9.78 -5.97
C LYS A 661 21.23 -9.90 -4.98
N LEU A 662 21.24 -10.96 -4.16
CA LEU A 662 22.22 -11.16 -3.10
C LEU A 662 23.52 -11.81 -3.58
N GLY A 663 23.47 -12.64 -4.62
CA GLY A 663 24.64 -13.40 -5.11
C GLY A 663 24.94 -14.67 -4.31
N HIS A 664 24.10 -15.03 -3.34
CA HIS A 664 24.21 -16.23 -2.52
C HIS A 664 22.82 -16.79 -2.17
N ILE A 665 22.76 -17.98 -1.60
CA ILE A 665 21.49 -18.54 -1.09
C ILE A 665 20.96 -17.61 0.00
N PRO A 666 19.72 -17.05 -0.14
CA PRO A 666 19.14 -16.16 0.86
C PRO A 666 19.01 -16.83 2.23
N ALA A 667 19.31 -16.11 3.29
CA ALA A 667 18.92 -16.47 4.64
C ALA A 667 17.42 -16.16 4.86
N LEU A 668 16.79 -16.80 5.85
CA LEU A 668 15.38 -16.54 6.18
C LEU A 668 15.08 -15.05 6.44
N ALA A 669 15.99 -14.37 7.12
CA ALA A 669 15.87 -12.93 7.41
C ALA A 669 15.95 -12.04 6.16
N ASP A 670 16.58 -12.50 5.08
CA ASP A 670 16.70 -11.73 3.85
C ASP A 670 15.35 -11.53 3.15
N PHE A 671 14.44 -12.51 3.26
CA PHE A 671 13.09 -12.37 2.70
C PHE A 671 12.33 -11.20 3.33
N ASP A 672 12.39 -11.06 4.64
CA ASP A 672 11.75 -9.94 5.35
C ASP A 672 12.47 -8.61 5.08
N LYS A 673 13.80 -8.62 5.08
CA LYS A 673 14.62 -7.43 4.87
C LYS A 673 14.45 -6.80 3.48
N TYR A 674 14.34 -7.63 2.45
CA TYR A 674 14.25 -7.16 1.06
C TYR A 674 12.83 -7.17 0.50
N GLY A 675 11.82 -7.67 1.27
CA GLY A 675 10.40 -7.58 0.96
C GLY A 675 9.96 -8.26 -0.35
N GLU A 676 10.68 -9.30 -0.81
CA GLU A 676 10.37 -9.95 -2.09
C GLU A 676 9.21 -10.94 -1.98
N MET A 677 9.13 -11.72 -0.91
CA MET A 677 8.06 -12.69 -0.66
C MET A 677 8.06 -13.06 0.82
N ASP A 678 6.88 -13.25 1.40
CA ASP A 678 6.79 -13.84 2.73
C ASP A 678 7.20 -15.32 2.69
N VAL A 679 8.33 -15.65 3.34
CA VAL A 679 8.87 -17.01 3.36
C VAL A 679 7.92 -18.04 3.99
N LEU A 680 6.94 -17.60 4.79
CA LEU A 680 5.89 -18.48 5.33
C LEU A 680 5.10 -19.18 4.21
N ARG A 681 5.05 -18.62 2.98
CA ARG A 681 4.46 -19.27 1.81
C ARG A 681 5.13 -20.61 1.47
N ILE A 682 6.44 -20.70 1.73
CA ILE A 682 7.19 -21.99 1.59
C ILE A 682 6.76 -22.97 2.69
N PHE A 683 6.60 -22.48 3.93
CA PHE A 683 6.23 -23.33 5.07
C PHE A 683 4.79 -23.86 4.95
N ASP A 684 3.87 -23.03 4.46
CA ASP A 684 2.45 -23.38 4.25
C ASP A 684 2.22 -24.29 3.04
N ASN A 685 3.19 -24.36 2.12
CA ASN A 685 3.06 -25.21 0.94
C ASN A 685 3.08 -26.69 1.34
N ASN A 686 2.03 -27.44 0.98
CA ASN A 686 1.84 -28.82 1.37
C ASN A 686 2.96 -29.78 0.92
N SER A 687 3.66 -29.48 -0.18
CA SER A 687 4.74 -30.30 -0.73
C SER A 687 6.12 -29.94 -0.20
N LEU A 688 6.25 -28.77 0.44
CA LEU A 688 7.52 -28.25 0.93
C LEU A 688 7.60 -28.32 2.48
N GLY A 689 6.82 -27.54 3.18
CA GLY A 689 6.71 -27.54 4.64
C GLY A 689 7.86 -26.87 5.39
N SER A 690 8.99 -26.62 4.74
CA SER A 690 10.16 -25.92 5.29
C SER A 690 11.03 -25.32 4.19
N TYR A 691 11.82 -24.30 4.54
CA TYR A 691 12.81 -23.71 3.62
C TYR A 691 13.93 -24.70 3.30
N TYR A 692 14.37 -25.50 4.28
CA TYR A 692 15.32 -26.58 4.08
C TYR A 692 14.87 -27.52 2.94
N LYS A 693 13.64 -28.01 2.97
CA LYS A 693 13.10 -28.92 1.95
C LYS A 693 12.98 -28.25 0.57
N PHE A 694 12.67 -26.95 0.55
CA PHE A 694 12.71 -26.16 -0.68
C PHE A 694 14.12 -26.12 -1.27
N LEU A 695 15.14 -25.80 -0.47
CA LEU A 695 16.54 -25.77 -0.90
C LEU A 695 17.03 -27.12 -1.43
N VAL A 696 16.79 -28.20 -0.68
CA VAL A 696 17.16 -29.58 -1.12
C VAL A 696 16.54 -29.93 -2.47
N LYS A 697 15.31 -29.46 -2.74
CA LYS A 697 14.58 -29.83 -3.96
C LYS A 697 14.93 -28.96 -5.16
N TYR A 698 15.19 -27.68 -4.97
CA TYR A 698 15.29 -26.72 -6.06
C TYR A 698 16.63 -25.99 -6.18
N GLU A 699 17.48 -26.06 -5.14
CA GLU A 699 18.77 -25.38 -5.15
C GLU A 699 19.91 -26.38 -5.33
N LYS A 700 20.55 -26.35 -6.50
CA LYS A 700 21.62 -27.32 -6.85
C LYS A 700 22.90 -27.12 -6.04
N GLU A 701 23.17 -25.91 -5.59
CA GLU A 701 24.38 -25.59 -4.79
C GLU A 701 24.21 -25.96 -3.31
N TYR A 702 23.01 -26.32 -2.88
CA TYR A 702 22.73 -26.70 -1.48
C TYR A 702 23.04 -28.17 -1.25
N THR A 703 24.10 -28.45 -0.46
CA THR A 703 24.62 -29.81 -0.26
C THR A 703 24.27 -30.44 1.07
N ILE A 704 23.75 -29.65 2.03
CA ILE A 704 23.37 -30.15 3.36
C ILE A 704 22.24 -31.17 3.24
N ARG A 705 22.37 -32.29 3.95
CA ARG A 705 21.36 -33.38 4.00
C ARG A 705 21.15 -33.80 5.44
N LEU A 706 19.93 -33.57 5.92
CA LEU A 706 19.47 -33.99 7.24
C LEU A 706 18.85 -35.39 7.19
N SER A 707 18.79 -36.06 8.32
CA SER A 707 18.03 -37.29 8.50
C SER A 707 16.51 -37.03 8.41
N GLU A 708 15.71 -38.08 8.18
CA GLU A 708 14.23 -37.92 8.10
C GLU A 708 13.64 -37.37 9.41
N ASP A 709 14.21 -37.72 10.56
CA ASP A 709 13.74 -37.23 11.86
C ASP A 709 14.09 -35.74 12.05
N GLU A 710 15.30 -35.32 11.69
CA GLU A 710 15.72 -33.91 11.71
C GLU A 710 14.88 -33.06 10.73
N GLU A 711 14.61 -33.58 9.52
CA GLU A 711 13.70 -32.93 8.57
C GLU A 711 12.31 -32.68 9.17
N LYS A 712 11.79 -33.70 9.91
CA LYS A 712 10.47 -33.57 10.54
C LYS A 712 10.44 -32.53 11.65
N VAL A 713 11.51 -32.42 12.42
CA VAL A 713 11.66 -31.37 13.45
C VAL A 713 11.71 -29.99 12.80
N ILE A 714 12.50 -29.82 11.76
CA ILE A 714 12.55 -28.54 11.03
C ILE A 714 11.19 -28.20 10.37
N GLU A 715 10.47 -29.19 9.80
CA GLU A 715 9.11 -29.00 9.28
C GLU A 715 8.12 -28.57 10.37
N PHE A 716 8.17 -29.22 11.54
CA PHE A 716 7.31 -28.87 12.68
C PHE A 716 7.53 -27.44 13.15
N ILE A 717 8.79 -27.04 13.38
CA ILE A 717 9.14 -25.70 13.83
C ILE A 717 8.73 -24.66 12.78
N SER A 718 9.00 -24.93 11.49
CA SER A 718 8.63 -24.04 10.38
C SER A 718 7.12 -23.78 10.34
N LYS A 719 6.30 -24.83 10.41
CA LYS A 719 4.83 -24.73 10.30
C LYS A 719 4.13 -24.26 11.56
N LYS A 720 4.67 -24.55 12.75
CA LYS A 720 3.97 -24.32 14.02
C LYS A 720 4.49 -23.13 14.81
N LEU A 721 5.77 -22.82 14.70
CA LEU A 721 6.44 -21.88 15.60
C LEU A 721 7.07 -20.68 14.87
N ALA A 722 7.64 -20.88 13.68
CA ALA A 722 8.46 -19.88 12.99
C ALA A 722 7.69 -18.63 12.52
N SER A 723 6.36 -18.68 12.50
CA SER A 723 5.53 -17.47 12.28
C SER A 723 5.69 -16.42 13.40
N GLY A 724 6.25 -16.80 14.56
CA GLY A 724 6.51 -15.89 15.67
C GLY A 724 5.29 -15.51 16.50
N LYS A 725 4.18 -16.25 16.42
CA LYS A 725 2.92 -15.91 17.12
C LYS A 725 3.04 -15.96 18.66
N ARG A 726 4.01 -16.69 19.21
CA ARG A 726 4.35 -16.72 20.64
C ARG A 726 5.85 -16.92 20.85
N ILE A 727 6.43 -16.20 21.80
CA ILE A 727 7.88 -16.19 22.06
C ILE A 727 8.37 -17.40 22.86
N HIS A 728 7.52 -17.99 23.69
CA HIS A 728 7.89 -18.98 24.70
C HIS A 728 8.63 -20.20 24.10
N GLU A 729 8.04 -20.85 23.10
CA GLU A 729 8.63 -22.02 22.47
C GLU A 729 9.92 -21.68 21.71
N LEU A 730 9.97 -20.51 21.08
CA LEU A 730 11.15 -20.07 20.33
C LEU A 730 12.34 -19.80 21.25
N GLU A 731 12.12 -19.07 22.35
CA GLU A 731 13.16 -18.83 23.32
C GLU A 731 13.52 -20.12 24.10
N LEU A 732 12.58 -21.06 24.27
CA LEU A 732 12.88 -22.37 24.80
C LEU A 732 13.85 -23.13 23.88
N LEU A 733 13.52 -23.24 22.57
CA LEU A 733 14.38 -23.91 21.58
C LEU A 733 15.77 -23.29 21.52
N LYS A 734 15.85 -21.94 21.55
CA LYS A 734 17.14 -21.23 21.56
C LYS A 734 18.00 -21.62 22.78
N ARG A 735 17.37 -21.84 23.94
CA ARG A 735 18.09 -22.28 25.14
C ARG A 735 18.55 -23.73 25.10
N THR A 736 17.82 -24.60 24.42
CA THR A 736 18.26 -26.01 24.27
C THR A 736 19.57 -26.16 23.48
N LEU A 737 19.93 -25.15 22.66
CA LEU A 737 21.25 -25.10 22.01
C LEU A 737 22.40 -24.83 23.00
N GLN A 738 22.11 -24.28 24.18
CA GLN A 738 23.12 -23.88 25.16
C GLN A 738 23.07 -24.72 26.48
N TYR A 739 21.88 -25.16 26.84
CA TYR A 739 21.62 -25.83 28.13
C TYR A 739 20.85 -27.11 27.90
N HIS A 740 21.22 -28.18 28.62
CA HIS A 740 20.61 -29.50 28.51
C HIS A 740 19.69 -29.84 29.69
N HIS A 741 19.76 -29.09 30.78
CA HIS A 741 19.00 -29.32 32.02
C HIS A 741 18.40 -28.02 32.56
N GLY A 742 17.34 -28.12 33.34
CA GLY A 742 16.70 -26.97 34.00
C GLY A 742 16.13 -25.96 33.00
N ILE A 743 15.54 -26.43 31.92
CA ILE A 743 15.14 -25.60 30.76
C ILE A 743 13.99 -24.67 31.10
N ILE A 744 12.97 -25.16 31.82
CA ILE A 744 11.76 -24.39 32.13
C ILE A 744 12.07 -23.23 33.10
N GLY A 745 12.81 -23.48 34.17
CA GLY A 745 13.19 -22.45 35.12
C GLY A 745 14.07 -21.37 34.49
N ARG A 746 14.97 -21.75 33.58
CA ARG A 746 15.77 -20.77 32.82
C ARG A 746 14.92 -19.96 31.84
N LEU A 747 13.94 -20.57 31.20
CA LEU A 747 12.99 -19.92 30.30
C LEU A 747 12.17 -18.86 31.05
N GLN A 748 11.55 -19.26 32.21
CA GLN A 748 10.74 -18.36 33.02
C GLN A 748 11.53 -17.11 33.43
N LYS A 749 12.75 -17.30 33.97
CA LYS A 749 13.63 -16.21 34.33
C LYS A 749 13.93 -15.27 33.14
N HIS A 750 14.27 -15.84 32.01
CA HIS A 750 14.60 -15.04 30.83
C HIS A 750 13.41 -14.26 30.24
N LEU A 751 12.22 -14.89 30.20
CA LEU A 751 11.02 -14.23 29.71
C LEU A 751 10.61 -13.06 30.62
N SER A 752 10.73 -13.22 31.93
CA SER A 752 10.49 -12.16 32.89
C SER A 752 11.50 -11.00 32.71
N GLU A 753 12.81 -11.29 32.63
CA GLU A 753 13.85 -10.28 32.52
C GLU A 753 13.86 -9.52 31.16
N LYS A 754 13.65 -10.20 30.05
CA LYS A 754 13.83 -9.65 28.70
C LYS A 754 12.53 -9.20 28.03
N TYR A 755 11.45 -9.90 28.28
CA TYR A 755 10.16 -9.67 27.63
C TYR A 755 9.08 -9.17 28.60
N HIS A 756 9.39 -9.06 29.90
CA HIS A 756 8.44 -8.69 30.95
C HIS A 756 7.18 -9.57 30.94
N CYS A 757 7.35 -10.85 30.58
CA CYS A 757 6.29 -11.82 30.42
C CYS A 757 6.46 -12.90 31.51
N GLU A 758 5.41 -13.10 32.32
CA GLU A 758 5.39 -14.14 33.33
C GLU A 758 4.64 -15.38 32.82
N MET A 759 5.12 -16.56 33.16
CA MET A 759 4.47 -17.83 32.84
C MET A 759 3.71 -18.31 34.07
N ASP A 760 2.41 -18.25 34.04
CA ASP A 760 1.55 -18.88 35.02
C ASP A 760 1.55 -20.41 34.86
N GLU A 761 0.83 -21.13 35.71
CA GLU A 761 0.76 -22.57 35.71
C GLU A 761 0.20 -23.13 34.39
N HIS A 762 -0.86 -22.49 33.85
CA HIS A 762 -1.50 -22.91 32.60
C HIS A 762 -0.59 -22.67 31.39
N CYS A 763 0.09 -21.53 31.33
CA CYS A 763 1.07 -21.24 30.30
C CYS A 763 2.24 -22.22 30.33
N THR A 764 2.75 -22.49 31.52
CA THR A 764 3.87 -23.46 31.72
C THR A 764 3.47 -24.84 31.25
N GLU A 765 2.30 -25.36 31.68
CA GLU A 765 1.77 -26.67 31.26
C GLU A 765 1.58 -26.73 29.73
N ASN A 766 1.00 -25.67 29.12
CA ASN A 766 0.80 -25.62 27.69
C ASN A 766 2.12 -25.64 26.90
N VAL A 767 3.13 -24.86 27.30
CA VAL A 767 4.46 -24.85 26.69
C VAL A 767 5.13 -26.22 26.77
N ILE A 768 5.05 -26.86 27.94
CA ILE A 768 5.59 -28.24 28.14
C ILE A 768 4.88 -29.21 27.20
N ASN A 769 3.55 -29.18 27.14
CA ASN A 769 2.77 -30.06 26.28
C ASN A 769 3.07 -29.83 24.78
N MET A 770 3.32 -28.59 24.36
CA MET A 770 3.81 -28.31 23.01
C MET A 770 5.18 -28.95 22.75
N MET A 771 6.11 -28.85 23.69
CA MET A 771 7.48 -29.31 23.55
C MET A 771 7.66 -30.81 23.79
N THR A 772 6.66 -31.49 24.34
CA THR A 772 6.61 -32.96 24.50
C THR A 772 5.68 -33.64 23.49
N ASN A 773 5.11 -32.89 22.53
CA ASN A 773 4.10 -33.33 21.56
C ASN A 773 2.79 -33.83 22.18
N GLU A 774 2.53 -33.55 23.48
CA GLU A 774 1.27 -33.88 24.14
C GLU A 774 0.12 -32.93 23.80
N PHE A 775 0.41 -31.68 23.41
CA PHE A 775 -0.57 -30.70 22.96
C PHE A 775 -1.27 -31.14 21.67
N SER A 776 -0.59 -31.81 20.77
CA SER A 776 -1.05 -32.15 19.43
C SER A 776 -2.28 -33.07 19.40
N THR A 777 -3.17 -32.91 18.41
CA THR A 777 -4.25 -33.89 18.15
C THR A 777 -3.69 -35.23 17.75
N SER A 778 -4.47 -36.30 17.89
CA SER A 778 -4.01 -37.69 17.66
C SER A 778 -3.39 -37.89 16.26
N ALA A 779 -3.89 -37.26 15.24
CA ALA A 779 -3.34 -37.32 13.87
C ALA A 779 -2.00 -36.57 13.76
N ALA A 780 -1.93 -35.34 14.29
CA ALA A 780 -0.70 -34.55 14.30
C ALA A 780 0.39 -35.19 15.18
N LYS A 781 0.01 -35.80 16.32
CA LYS A 781 0.94 -36.53 17.22
C LYS A 781 1.63 -37.67 16.50
N LYS A 782 0.94 -38.41 15.63
CA LYS A 782 1.54 -39.43 14.77
C LYS A 782 2.47 -38.87 13.71
N THR A 783 2.07 -37.79 13.08
CA THR A 783 2.85 -37.13 11.98
C THR A 783 4.18 -36.57 12.49
N TYR A 784 4.20 -36.07 13.74
CA TYR A 784 5.34 -35.40 14.36
C TYR A 784 5.81 -36.18 15.62
N ALA A 785 5.78 -37.51 15.55
CA ALA A 785 6.18 -38.36 16.68
C ALA A 785 7.61 -38.12 17.19
N GLN A 786 8.50 -37.67 16.31
CA GLN A 786 9.91 -37.32 16.59
C GLN A 786 10.09 -35.97 17.28
N CYS A 787 9.06 -35.10 17.25
CA CYS A 787 9.13 -33.74 17.77
C CYS A 787 8.87 -33.70 19.29
N VAL A 788 9.70 -34.42 20.03
CA VAL A 788 9.73 -34.45 21.49
C VAL A 788 11.03 -33.78 21.94
N PHE A 789 10.96 -32.52 22.35
CA PHE A 789 12.15 -31.72 22.68
C PHE A 789 12.55 -31.86 24.14
N LEU A 790 11.60 -32.06 25.04
CA LEU A 790 11.78 -32.09 26.46
C LEU A 790 11.45 -33.47 27.07
N LYS A 791 12.16 -33.82 28.12
CA LYS A 791 11.82 -34.91 29.04
C LYS A 791 11.81 -34.41 30.49
N LYS A 792 10.93 -34.95 31.30
CA LYS A 792 10.83 -34.62 32.72
C LYS A 792 12.06 -35.07 33.48
N GLU A 793 12.63 -34.23 34.31
CA GLU A 793 13.65 -34.47 35.32
C GLU A 793 13.02 -34.32 36.72
N GLN A 794 13.80 -34.46 37.80
CA GLN A 794 13.24 -34.49 39.16
C GLN A 794 12.36 -33.25 39.46
N ASP A 795 12.89 -32.06 39.29
CA ASP A 795 12.20 -30.79 39.63
C ASP A 795 11.96 -29.86 38.44
N ASP A 796 12.46 -30.22 37.23
CA ASP A 796 12.36 -29.39 36.03
C ASP A 796 12.34 -30.28 34.77
N TYR A 797 12.65 -29.75 33.62
CA TYR A 797 12.76 -30.42 32.32
C TYR A 797 14.15 -30.25 31.73
N GLY A 798 14.67 -31.32 31.14
CA GLY A 798 15.87 -31.35 30.32
C GLY A 798 15.53 -31.71 28.88
N ILE A 799 16.53 -31.68 27.99
CA ILE A 799 16.36 -32.13 26.60
C ILE A 799 16.06 -33.63 26.54
N SER A 800 15.22 -34.05 25.59
CA SER A 800 14.94 -35.46 25.35
C SER A 800 16.15 -36.17 24.71
N ASP A 801 16.27 -37.50 24.87
CA ASP A 801 17.37 -38.26 24.30
C ASP A 801 17.34 -38.26 22.77
N VAL A 802 16.16 -38.25 22.17
CA VAL A 802 16.00 -38.17 20.70
C VAL A 802 16.47 -36.82 20.15
N TYR A 803 16.02 -35.75 20.77
CA TYR A 803 16.40 -34.40 20.36
C TYR A 803 17.90 -34.12 20.69
N GLY A 804 18.41 -34.59 21.80
CA GLY A 804 19.82 -34.50 22.18
C GLY A 804 20.76 -35.08 21.12
N LYS A 805 20.41 -36.22 20.52
CA LYS A 805 21.18 -36.81 19.42
C LYS A 805 21.16 -35.94 18.15
N MET A 806 20.05 -35.31 17.85
CA MET A 806 19.96 -34.36 16.69
C MET A 806 20.86 -33.14 16.91
N LEU A 807 20.97 -32.66 18.16
CA LEU A 807 21.86 -31.54 18.50
C LEU A 807 23.36 -31.86 18.38
N GLU A 808 23.75 -33.13 18.21
CA GLU A 808 25.12 -33.51 17.86
C GLU A 808 25.49 -33.19 16.41
N ASN A 809 24.47 -32.95 15.53
CA ASN A 809 24.67 -32.58 14.14
C ASN A 809 24.79 -31.03 14.00
N PRO A 810 25.98 -30.49 13.68
CA PRO A 810 26.18 -29.06 13.60
C PRO A 810 25.37 -28.39 12.44
N GLU A 811 25.09 -29.14 11.36
CA GLU A 811 24.29 -28.63 10.25
C GLU A 811 22.81 -28.46 10.67
N PHE A 812 22.28 -29.42 11.42
CA PHE A 812 20.95 -29.35 12.02
C PHE A 812 20.87 -28.15 13.00
N CYS A 813 21.87 -28.02 13.90
CA CYS A 813 21.90 -26.90 14.85
C CYS A 813 21.91 -25.54 14.16
N ALA A 814 22.69 -25.37 13.10
CA ALA A 814 22.75 -24.12 12.35
C ALA A 814 21.39 -23.75 11.69
N ILE A 815 20.71 -24.71 11.07
CA ILE A 815 19.39 -24.52 10.47
C ILE A 815 18.33 -24.25 11.56
N LEU A 816 18.40 -24.94 12.69
CA LEU A 816 17.51 -24.73 13.82
C LEU A 816 17.70 -23.32 14.41
N GLU A 817 18.93 -22.88 14.62
CA GLU A 817 19.24 -21.56 15.15
C GLU A 817 18.72 -20.44 14.22
N GLU A 818 18.98 -20.54 12.92
CA GLU A 818 18.47 -19.60 11.93
C GLU A 818 16.94 -19.51 11.95
N LEU A 819 16.26 -20.66 11.98
CA LEU A 819 14.80 -20.73 11.99
C LEU A 819 14.18 -20.15 13.26
N VAL A 820 14.80 -20.41 14.43
CA VAL A 820 14.38 -19.87 15.71
C VAL A 820 14.61 -18.35 15.78
N ASP A 821 15.75 -17.86 15.33
CA ASP A 821 16.05 -16.43 15.30
C ASP A 821 15.13 -15.67 14.35
N PHE A 822 14.79 -16.26 13.22
CA PHE A 822 13.77 -15.75 12.32
C PHE A 822 12.42 -15.61 13.02
N GLY A 823 11.94 -16.67 13.71
CA GLY A 823 10.70 -16.64 14.47
C GLY A 823 10.69 -15.59 15.59
N ILE A 824 11.81 -15.44 16.31
CA ILE A 824 11.98 -14.42 17.36
C ILE A 824 11.92 -13.00 16.76
N SER A 825 12.54 -12.79 15.61
CA SER A 825 12.47 -11.52 14.90
C SER A 825 11.04 -11.17 14.50
N ARG A 826 10.32 -12.14 13.95
CA ARG A 826 8.89 -11.96 13.59
C ARG A 826 8.00 -11.69 14.79
N TYR A 827 8.24 -12.37 15.93
CA TYR A 827 7.51 -12.04 17.15
C TYR A 827 7.69 -10.58 17.54
N LYS A 828 8.92 -10.08 17.57
CA LYS A 828 9.21 -8.69 17.95
C LYS A 828 8.52 -7.67 17.07
N VAL A 829 8.42 -7.94 15.78
CA VAL A 829 7.81 -7.02 14.80
C VAL A 829 6.27 -7.11 14.81
N ASN A 830 5.70 -8.31 14.85
CA ASN A 830 4.28 -8.52 14.57
C ASN A 830 3.43 -8.91 15.78
N TYR A 831 4.04 -9.48 16.84
CA TYR A 831 3.30 -10.12 17.92
C TYR A 831 3.72 -9.70 19.33
N SER A 832 4.60 -8.68 19.47
CA SER A 832 5.04 -8.20 20.78
C SER A 832 4.04 -7.30 21.50
N TYR A 833 3.07 -6.71 20.78
CA TYR A 833 2.06 -5.82 21.34
C TYR A 833 0.76 -6.59 21.60
N HIS A 834 0.71 -7.30 22.73
CA HIS A 834 -0.43 -8.10 23.10
C HIS A 834 -1.68 -7.25 23.40
N TYR A 835 -2.84 -7.84 23.09
CA TYR A 835 -4.11 -7.27 23.47
C TYR A 835 -4.38 -7.53 24.95
N GLN A 836 -4.31 -6.48 25.76
CA GLN A 836 -4.49 -6.52 27.21
C GLN A 836 -3.61 -7.60 27.89
N ASP A 837 -4.19 -8.51 28.65
CA ASP A 837 -3.53 -9.61 29.38
C ASP A 837 -3.49 -10.95 28.57
N THR A 838 -3.79 -10.91 27.28
CA THR A 838 -3.75 -12.10 26.41
C THR A 838 -2.39 -12.28 25.72
N ASN A 839 -2.11 -13.47 25.18
CA ASN A 839 -1.02 -13.69 24.23
C ASN A 839 -1.41 -13.41 22.77
N LEU A 840 -2.58 -12.81 22.55
CA LEU A 840 -3.11 -12.51 21.22
C LEU A 840 -2.85 -11.04 20.86
N VAL A 841 -2.69 -10.76 19.57
CA VAL A 841 -2.55 -9.41 19.04
C VAL A 841 -3.79 -9.08 18.21
N LEU A 842 -4.43 -7.95 18.53
CA LEU A 842 -5.66 -7.52 17.87
C LEU A 842 -5.45 -7.38 16.36
N TYR A 843 -6.42 -7.88 15.59
CA TYR A 843 -6.44 -7.87 14.12
C TYR A 843 -5.42 -8.78 13.42
N GLN A 844 -4.61 -9.54 14.16
CA GLN A 844 -3.80 -10.61 13.60
C GLN A 844 -4.64 -11.87 13.36
N LYS A 845 -4.12 -12.78 12.54
CA LYS A 845 -4.83 -13.99 12.14
C LYS A 845 -4.33 -15.23 12.89
N TYR A 846 -5.28 -16.05 13.32
CA TYR A 846 -5.01 -17.26 14.08
C TYR A 846 -5.85 -18.42 13.57
N THR A 847 -5.24 -19.62 13.56
CA THR A 847 -5.96 -20.88 13.36
C THR A 847 -6.64 -21.33 14.66
N TYR A 848 -7.52 -22.33 14.59
CA TYR A 848 -8.06 -22.98 15.79
C TYR A 848 -6.96 -23.48 16.75
N GLU A 849 -5.88 -24.07 16.20
CA GLU A 849 -4.74 -24.55 16.97
C GLU A 849 -3.97 -23.39 17.64
N ASP A 850 -3.77 -22.30 16.93
CA ASP A 850 -3.13 -21.10 17.51
C ASP A 850 -3.97 -20.56 18.66
N ALA A 851 -5.30 -20.48 18.52
CA ALA A 851 -6.18 -19.99 19.57
C ALA A 851 -6.10 -20.90 20.82
N CYS A 852 -6.18 -22.21 20.67
CA CYS A 852 -6.03 -23.14 21.78
C CYS A 852 -4.65 -22.99 22.47
N ARG A 853 -3.57 -22.82 21.69
CA ARG A 853 -2.23 -22.62 22.20
C ARG A 853 -2.06 -21.30 22.95
N LEU A 854 -2.52 -20.18 22.36
CA LEU A 854 -2.33 -18.83 22.89
C LEU A 854 -3.27 -18.53 24.07
N LEU A 855 -4.39 -19.25 24.17
CA LEU A 855 -5.28 -19.22 25.34
C LEU A 855 -4.85 -20.25 26.42
N ASN A 856 -3.65 -20.83 26.29
CA ASN A 856 -3.03 -21.73 27.24
C ASN A 856 -3.85 -23.01 27.57
N TRP A 857 -4.60 -23.54 26.57
CA TRP A 857 -5.29 -24.83 26.77
C TRP A 857 -4.30 -25.97 26.93
N GLU A 858 -4.65 -26.95 27.74
CA GLU A 858 -3.81 -28.12 27.95
C GLU A 858 -3.54 -28.93 26.68
N ARG A 859 -4.54 -29.00 25.78
CA ARG A 859 -4.45 -29.75 24.51
C ARG A 859 -5.14 -29.00 23.37
N ASN A 860 -4.66 -29.24 22.15
CA ASN A 860 -5.31 -28.79 20.94
C ASN A 860 -6.64 -29.54 20.71
N GLU A 861 -7.62 -28.83 20.14
CA GLU A 861 -8.92 -29.38 19.78
C GLU A 861 -9.12 -29.47 18.28
N VAL A 862 -9.80 -30.52 17.81
CA VAL A 862 -10.14 -30.61 16.40
C VAL A 862 -11.26 -29.61 16.04
N PRO A 863 -11.23 -29.01 14.85
CA PRO A 863 -12.25 -28.01 14.44
C PRO A 863 -13.70 -28.50 14.59
N LEU A 864 -13.98 -29.78 14.34
CA LEU A 864 -15.31 -30.38 14.50
C LEU A 864 -15.83 -30.32 15.95
N ASN A 865 -14.95 -30.47 16.93
CA ASN A 865 -15.33 -30.42 18.34
C ASN A 865 -15.52 -28.98 18.83
N ILE A 866 -14.82 -28.02 18.25
CA ILE A 866 -15.02 -26.60 18.52
C ILE A 866 -16.37 -26.15 17.94
N GLY A 867 -16.64 -26.47 16.68
CA GLY A 867 -17.95 -26.25 16.02
C GLY A 867 -18.54 -24.86 16.22
N GLY A 868 -17.77 -23.82 15.98
CA GLY A 868 -18.12 -22.41 16.16
C GLY A 868 -17.69 -21.84 17.51
N TYR A 869 -17.75 -22.57 18.62
CA TYR A 869 -17.24 -22.12 19.92
C TYR A 869 -17.00 -23.31 20.88
N LYS A 870 -16.10 -23.13 21.84
CA LYS A 870 -15.88 -24.11 22.91
C LYS A 870 -15.37 -23.44 24.18
N TYR A 871 -15.94 -23.81 25.33
CA TYR A 871 -15.53 -23.35 26.65
C TYR A 871 -14.46 -24.29 27.24
N ASP A 872 -13.32 -23.72 27.60
CA ASP A 872 -12.32 -24.42 28.42
C ASP A 872 -12.49 -24.07 29.90
N LYS A 873 -12.80 -25.10 30.72
CA LYS A 873 -13.11 -24.89 32.13
C LYS A 873 -11.86 -24.58 32.96
N LYS A 874 -10.66 -25.03 32.53
CA LYS A 874 -9.39 -24.81 33.24
C LYS A 874 -8.98 -23.36 33.15
N THR A 875 -8.85 -22.84 31.94
CA THR A 875 -8.41 -21.45 31.68
C THR A 875 -9.56 -20.43 31.74
N LYS A 876 -10.80 -20.90 31.85
CA LYS A 876 -12.03 -20.07 31.77
C LYS A 876 -12.13 -19.22 30.50
N THR A 877 -11.52 -19.67 29.40
CA THR A 877 -11.56 -18.98 28.10
C THR A 877 -12.62 -19.59 27.21
N PHE A 878 -13.30 -18.74 26.42
CA PHE A 878 -14.41 -19.14 25.57
C PHE A 878 -14.28 -18.51 24.17
N PRO A 879 -13.41 -19.02 23.28
CA PRO A 879 -13.27 -18.53 21.93
C PRO A 879 -14.52 -18.83 21.08
N ILE A 880 -14.98 -17.81 20.34
CA ILE A 880 -16.07 -17.87 19.35
C ILE A 880 -15.44 -17.70 17.97
N PHE A 881 -15.76 -18.60 17.03
CA PHE A 881 -15.27 -18.59 15.66
C PHE A 881 -16.43 -18.45 14.69
N ILE A 882 -16.47 -17.35 13.95
CA ILE A 882 -17.53 -17.02 13.00
C ILE A 882 -17.01 -17.11 11.57
N ASN A 883 -17.77 -17.80 10.71
CA ASN A 883 -17.64 -17.75 9.27
C ASN A 883 -18.74 -16.83 8.75
N TYR A 884 -18.38 -15.68 8.23
CA TYR A 884 -19.30 -14.60 7.87
C TYR A 884 -19.98 -14.77 6.51
N ASP A 885 -19.68 -15.85 5.76
CA ASP A 885 -20.04 -16.05 4.37
C ASP A 885 -21.57 -16.02 4.14
N LYS A 886 -21.97 -15.18 3.20
CA LYS A 886 -23.33 -15.15 2.64
C LYS A 886 -23.29 -15.80 1.25
N GLN A 887 -23.72 -17.04 1.13
CA GLN A 887 -23.89 -17.65 -0.19
C GLN A 887 -25.16 -17.12 -0.86
N ASP A 888 -25.06 -16.68 -2.13
CA ASP A 888 -26.14 -16.11 -2.96
C ASP A 888 -27.38 -17.01 -3.18
N ASN A 889 -27.41 -18.23 -2.68
CA ASN A 889 -28.45 -19.23 -2.94
C ASN A 889 -29.38 -19.54 -1.75
N ILE A 890 -29.38 -18.76 -0.70
CA ILE A 890 -30.22 -19.01 0.47
C ILE A 890 -31.38 -17.99 0.53
N SER A 891 -32.49 -18.31 -0.14
CA SER A 891 -33.77 -17.64 0.07
C SER A 891 -34.23 -17.86 1.51
N ASP A 892 -34.78 -16.84 2.16
CA ASP A 892 -35.52 -16.84 3.44
C ASP A 892 -34.75 -17.17 4.74
N THR A 893 -33.49 -17.61 4.73
CA THR A 893 -32.70 -17.87 5.94
C THR A 893 -31.84 -16.69 6.40
N THR A 894 -31.78 -15.63 5.64
CA THR A 894 -30.95 -14.43 5.88
C THR A 894 -31.33 -13.64 7.14
N LYS A 895 -32.49 -13.88 7.74
CA LYS A 895 -32.87 -13.23 9.00
C LYS A 895 -32.20 -13.79 10.26
N TYR A 896 -31.42 -14.85 10.15
CA TYR A 896 -30.86 -15.59 11.28
C TYR A 896 -29.36 -15.92 11.15
N GLU A 897 -28.62 -15.17 10.34
CA GLU A 897 -27.18 -15.37 10.17
C GLU A 897 -26.37 -14.44 11.08
N ASP A 898 -25.15 -14.89 11.45
CA ASP A 898 -24.19 -14.05 12.15
C ASP A 898 -23.89 -12.79 11.33
N HIS A 899 -24.11 -11.61 11.91
CA HIS A 899 -23.90 -10.35 11.19
C HIS A 899 -23.49 -9.20 12.11
N PHE A 900 -22.67 -8.31 11.58
CA PHE A 900 -22.36 -7.06 12.23
C PHE A 900 -23.50 -6.06 12.08
N VAL A 901 -23.93 -5.49 13.19
CA VAL A 901 -24.89 -4.38 13.22
C VAL A 901 -24.15 -3.04 13.15
N ALA A 902 -22.96 -3.01 13.74
CA ALA A 902 -22.04 -1.89 13.73
C ALA A 902 -20.60 -2.41 13.94
N GLU A 903 -19.60 -1.58 13.79
CA GLU A 903 -18.20 -1.94 14.00
C GLU A 903 -17.90 -2.54 15.39
N ASN A 904 -18.71 -2.17 16.40
CA ASN A 904 -18.59 -2.67 17.77
C ASN A 904 -19.75 -3.57 18.20
N ARG A 905 -20.65 -3.95 17.28
CA ARG A 905 -21.81 -4.81 17.60
C ARG A 905 -22.01 -5.92 16.58
N LEU A 906 -22.17 -7.11 17.09
CA LEU A 906 -22.36 -8.33 16.33
C LEU A 906 -23.57 -9.10 16.88
N ILE A 907 -24.40 -9.64 16.01
CA ILE A 907 -25.40 -10.65 16.32
C ILE A 907 -24.85 -12.00 15.88
N ALA A 908 -24.80 -12.97 16.78
CA ALA A 908 -24.35 -14.32 16.48
C ALA A 908 -25.29 -15.38 17.09
N ILE A 909 -25.36 -16.54 16.41
CA ILE A 909 -26.30 -17.61 16.73
C ILE A 909 -25.57 -18.75 17.49
N SER A 910 -26.19 -19.26 18.52
CA SER A 910 -25.71 -20.45 19.24
C SER A 910 -25.71 -21.70 18.36
N LYS A 911 -25.04 -22.75 18.80
CA LYS A 911 -25.14 -24.06 18.16
C LYS A 911 -26.59 -24.56 18.10
N SER A 912 -26.88 -25.33 17.06
CA SER A 912 -28.20 -25.99 16.89
C SER A 912 -28.55 -26.89 18.09
N GLY A 913 -29.79 -26.89 18.50
CA GLY A 913 -30.31 -27.63 19.66
C GLY A 913 -30.06 -26.95 21.02
N ARG A 914 -29.81 -25.63 21.02
CA ARG A 914 -29.63 -24.84 22.25
C ARG A 914 -30.92 -24.08 22.58
N SER A 915 -31.12 -23.92 23.88
CA SER A 915 -32.17 -23.08 24.46
C SER A 915 -31.56 -22.01 25.36
N MET A 916 -32.38 -21.08 25.84
CA MET A 916 -31.93 -20.09 26.82
C MET A 916 -31.35 -20.72 28.08
N ASP A 917 -31.78 -21.91 28.48
CA ASP A 917 -31.30 -22.63 29.69
C ASP A 917 -30.05 -23.48 29.43
N SER A 918 -29.55 -23.57 28.18
CA SER A 918 -28.38 -24.36 27.87
C SER A 918 -27.12 -23.81 28.58
N GLU A 919 -26.25 -24.71 29.11
CA GLU A 919 -25.06 -24.33 29.91
C GLU A 919 -24.17 -23.35 29.18
N ASP A 920 -23.91 -23.55 27.89
CA ASP A 920 -23.10 -22.70 27.05
C ASP A 920 -23.74 -21.31 26.82
N VAL A 921 -25.04 -21.23 26.59
CA VAL A 921 -25.77 -19.96 26.48
C VAL A 921 -25.74 -19.20 27.81
N GLN A 922 -25.95 -19.89 28.92
CA GLN A 922 -25.89 -19.29 30.25
C GLN A 922 -24.44 -18.85 30.62
N ASN A 923 -23.40 -19.53 30.09
CA ASN A 923 -22.03 -19.08 30.24
C ASN A 923 -21.79 -17.79 29.48
N PHE A 924 -22.32 -17.64 28.28
CA PHE A 924 -22.23 -16.41 27.50
C PHE A 924 -22.94 -15.23 28.20
N LEU A 925 -24.19 -15.40 28.54
CA LEU A 925 -25.01 -14.33 29.12
C LEU A 925 -24.52 -13.88 30.52
N ASN A 926 -23.83 -14.74 31.23
CA ASN A 926 -23.29 -14.47 32.56
C ASN A 926 -21.72 -14.49 32.58
N ALA A 927 -21.08 -14.32 31.45
CA ALA A 927 -19.63 -14.45 31.33
C ALA A 927 -18.89 -13.56 32.33
N THR A 928 -19.18 -12.28 32.38
CA THR A 928 -18.58 -11.32 33.33
C THR A 928 -18.76 -11.75 34.79
N LYS A 929 -19.96 -12.19 35.17
CA LYS A 929 -20.24 -12.64 36.56
C LYS A 929 -19.49 -13.94 36.93
N ARG A 930 -19.24 -14.80 35.94
CA ARG A 930 -18.57 -16.10 36.11
C ARG A 930 -17.06 -16.02 35.92
N GLY A 931 -16.52 -14.83 35.56
CA GLY A 931 -15.11 -14.62 35.23
C GLY A 931 -14.69 -15.44 34.01
N ILE A 932 -15.57 -15.53 33.00
CA ILE A 932 -15.31 -16.23 31.74
C ILE A 932 -14.87 -15.19 30.72
N ASP A 933 -13.72 -15.46 30.07
CA ASP A 933 -13.13 -14.61 29.06
C ASP A 933 -13.61 -15.06 27.67
N VAL A 934 -14.46 -14.25 27.02
CA VAL A 934 -15.04 -14.55 25.71
C VAL A 934 -14.24 -13.82 24.63
N GLN A 935 -13.65 -14.57 23.70
CA GLN A 935 -12.75 -14.08 22.67
C GLN A 935 -13.33 -14.30 21.27
N LEU A 936 -13.35 -13.27 20.41
CA LEU A 936 -13.96 -13.32 19.09
C LEU A 936 -12.94 -13.50 17.97
N PHE A 937 -13.21 -14.49 17.12
CA PHE A 937 -12.45 -14.80 15.92
C PHE A 937 -13.40 -14.84 14.70
N VAL A 938 -13.13 -14.04 13.66
CA VAL A 938 -14.01 -13.95 12.49
C VAL A 938 -13.22 -14.13 11.20
N ARG A 939 -13.78 -14.86 10.24
CA ARG A 939 -13.30 -14.87 8.85
C ARG A 939 -14.47 -14.73 7.88
N LYS A 940 -14.19 -14.18 6.68
CA LYS A 940 -15.24 -13.97 5.67
C LYS A 940 -15.74 -15.29 5.11
N ASN A 941 -14.87 -16.14 4.57
CA ASN A 941 -15.25 -17.36 3.86
C ASN A 941 -14.76 -18.64 4.54
N LYS A 942 -15.64 -19.64 4.63
CA LYS A 942 -15.32 -20.99 5.07
C LYS A 942 -14.46 -21.77 4.06
N ASP A 943 -14.68 -21.50 2.77
CA ASP A 943 -14.10 -22.22 1.64
C ASP A 943 -12.80 -21.59 1.10
N ASP A 944 -12.21 -20.64 1.82
CA ASP A 944 -10.86 -20.19 1.50
C ASP A 944 -9.90 -21.38 1.70
N LYS A 945 -9.62 -22.10 0.58
CA LYS A 945 -8.77 -23.27 0.56
C LYS A 945 -7.32 -22.98 0.97
N ILE A 946 -6.98 -21.70 1.08
CA ILE A 946 -5.62 -21.21 1.27
C ILE A 946 -5.40 -20.74 2.71
N SER A 947 -6.41 -20.13 3.36
CA SER A 947 -6.28 -19.65 4.74
C SER A 947 -7.31 -20.31 5.66
N LYS A 948 -6.81 -21.07 6.63
CA LYS A 948 -7.62 -21.63 7.72
C LYS A 948 -7.71 -20.69 8.92
N GLU A 949 -7.27 -19.46 8.76
CA GLU A 949 -7.10 -18.49 9.84
C GLU A 949 -8.29 -17.54 9.95
N PHE A 950 -8.51 -17.05 11.18
CA PHE A 950 -9.52 -16.06 11.54
C PHE A 950 -8.84 -14.79 12.06
N TYR A 951 -9.39 -13.63 11.76
CA TYR A 951 -9.02 -12.39 12.43
C TYR A 951 -9.42 -12.43 13.89
N TYR A 952 -8.52 -12.13 14.78
CA TYR A 952 -8.83 -11.93 16.18
C TYR A 952 -9.36 -10.51 16.38
N LEU A 953 -10.59 -10.39 16.88
CA LEU A 953 -11.28 -9.10 17.04
C LEU A 953 -11.42 -8.66 18.52
N GLY A 954 -10.75 -9.34 19.43
CA GLY A 954 -10.71 -8.96 20.84
C GLY A 954 -11.80 -9.65 21.69
N ARG A 955 -12.03 -9.08 22.86
CA ARG A 955 -13.04 -9.53 23.81
C ARG A 955 -14.44 -9.06 23.42
N VAL A 956 -15.43 -9.89 23.74
CA VAL A 956 -16.84 -9.58 23.52
C VAL A 956 -17.65 -9.86 24.77
N ILE A 957 -18.68 -9.06 25.00
CA ILE A 957 -19.60 -9.17 26.11
C ILE A 957 -21.02 -9.28 25.56
N ALA A 958 -21.82 -10.25 26.03
CA ALA A 958 -23.22 -10.32 25.66
C ALA A 958 -23.99 -9.13 26.27
N THR A 959 -24.74 -8.38 25.44
CA THR A 959 -25.49 -7.19 25.88
C THR A 959 -26.67 -7.51 26.77
N GLY A 960 -27.05 -8.78 26.88
CA GLY A 960 -28.29 -9.26 27.54
C GLY A 960 -29.45 -9.40 26.57
N ASN A 961 -29.38 -8.86 25.37
CA ASN A 961 -30.34 -9.09 24.31
C ASN A 961 -30.11 -10.49 23.72
N ALA A 962 -30.99 -11.44 24.10
CA ALA A 962 -30.91 -12.78 23.55
C ALA A 962 -32.33 -13.31 23.27
N LYS A 963 -32.50 -14.01 22.15
CA LYS A 963 -33.80 -14.49 21.69
C LYS A 963 -33.67 -15.93 21.21
N GLN A 964 -34.50 -16.82 21.83
CA GLN A 964 -34.63 -18.19 21.36
C GLN A 964 -35.60 -18.26 20.15
N PHE A 965 -35.22 -19.03 19.13
CA PHE A 965 -36.07 -19.29 17.97
C PHE A 965 -35.91 -20.74 17.50
N VAL A 966 -36.83 -21.18 16.63
CA VAL A 966 -36.71 -22.49 15.95
C VAL A 966 -36.01 -22.29 14.63
N MET A 967 -34.96 -23.06 14.36
CA MET A 967 -34.19 -22.95 13.10
C MET A 967 -35.04 -23.36 11.91
N PRO A 968 -35.05 -22.60 10.81
CA PRO A 968 -35.79 -22.95 9.60
C PRO A 968 -35.48 -24.36 9.10
N ASN A 969 -36.51 -25.05 8.62
CA ASN A 969 -36.44 -26.42 8.09
C ASN A 969 -35.96 -27.49 9.08
N THR A 970 -36.00 -27.22 10.40
CA THR A 970 -35.68 -28.16 11.47
C THR A 970 -36.57 -27.97 12.66
N ASP A 971 -36.67 -29.00 13.54
CA ASP A 971 -37.37 -28.88 14.84
C ASP A 971 -36.44 -28.43 15.97
N LYS A 972 -35.18 -27.97 15.60
CA LYS A 972 -34.18 -27.61 16.58
C LYS A 972 -34.22 -26.14 16.91
N THR A 973 -34.02 -25.81 18.18
CA THR A 973 -33.92 -24.44 18.65
C THR A 973 -32.48 -23.92 18.56
N ALA A 974 -32.35 -22.60 18.46
CA ALA A 974 -31.08 -21.89 18.65
C ALA A 974 -31.38 -20.57 19.38
N VAL A 975 -30.32 -19.94 19.88
CA VAL A 975 -30.40 -18.65 20.57
C VAL A 975 -29.57 -17.64 19.82
N GLU A 976 -30.21 -16.58 19.40
CA GLU A 976 -29.56 -15.38 18.85
C GLU A 976 -29.07 -14.52 20.03
N ILE A 977 -27.82 -14.09 20.02
CA ILE A 977 -27.18 -13.30 21.08
C ILE A 977 -26.54 -12.06 20.45
N GLU A 978 -26.87 -10.90 21.01
CA GLU A 978 -26.20 -9.65 20.65
C GLU A 978 -24.95 -9.46 21.50
N TRP A 979 -23.83 -9.19 20.80
CA TRP A 979 -22.50 -9.03 21.38
C TRP A 979 -22.01 -7.61 21.22
N GLU A 980 -21.41 -7.06 22.24
CA GLU A 980 -20.66 -5.82 22.21
C GLU A 980 -19.15 -6.14 22.25
N LEU A 981 -18.40 -5.60 21.27
CA LEU A 981 -16.94 -5.71 21.22
C LEU A 981 -16.33 -4.62 22.12
N GLU A 982 -15.39 -4.99 22.98
CA GLU A 982 -14.64 -4.02 23.80
C GLU A 982 -13.84 -3.03 22.95
N THR A 983 -13.37 -3.47 21.79
CA THR A 983 -12.67 -2.64 20.80
C THR A 983 -13.41 -2.75 19.46
N PRO A 984 -13.83 -1.65 18.85
CA PRO A 984 -14.46 -1.67 17.51
C PRO A 984 -13.54 -2.30 16.48
N VAL A 985 -14.12 -3.01 15.51
CA VAL A 985 -13.37 -3.61 14.41
C VAL A 985 -12.72 -2.51 13.56
N ARG A 986 -11.45 -2.69 13.22
CA ARG A 986 -10.74 -1.76 12.33
C ARG A 986 -11.44 -1.71 10.97
N GLU A 987 -11.59 -0.51 10.42
CA GLU A 987 -12.41 -0.22 9.26
C GLU A 987 -12.10 -1.10 8.03
N ASP A 988 -10.83 -1.32 7.71
CA ASP A 988 -10.41 -2.16 6.58
C ASP A 988 -10.88 -3.62 6.73
N ILE A 989 -10.82 -4.16 7.94
CA ILE A 989 -11.29 -5.51 8.27
C ILE A 989 -12.82 -5.56 8.28
N TYR A 990 -13.46 -4.56 8.86
CA TYR A 990 -14.91 -4.46 8.89
C TYR A 990 -15.49 -4.41 7.47
N GLN A 991 -14.99 -3.52 6.64
CA GLN A 991 -15.41 -3.42 5.24
C GLN A 991 -15.12 -4.69 4.44
N TYR A 992 -13.98 -5.34 4.67
CA TYR A 992 -13.67 -6.61 4.02
C TYR A 992 -14.63 -7.73 4.43
N ILE A 993 -15.02 -7.79 5.71
CA ILE A 993 -15.91 -8.84 6.23
C ILE A 993 -17.36 -8.59 5.78
N VAL A 994 -17.85 -7.35 5.90
CA VAL A 994 -19.27 -7.00 5.75
C VAL A 994 -19.67 -6.73 4.31
N ASN A 995 -18.78 -6.11 3.50
CA ASN A 995 -19.11 -5.81 2.10
C ASN A 995 -18.98 -7.06 1.22
N GLU A 996 -20.02 -7.33 0.42
CA GLU A 996 -20.11 -8.39 -0.57
C GLU A 996 -19.09 -8.24 -1.72
#